data_f156681e1c2cd4ac45e26fc29cf371d5
#
_entry.id   f156681e1c2cd4ac45e26fc29cf371d5
#
_cell.length_a   1.000
_cell.length_b   1.000
_cell.length_c   1.000
_cell.angle_alpha   90.00
_cell.angle_beta   90.00
_cell.angle_gamma   90.00
#
_symmetry.space_group_name_H-M   'P 1'
#
loop_
_entity.id
_entity.type
_entity.pdbx_description
1 polymer ?
#
loop_
_entity_poly.entity_id
_entity_poly.type
_entity_poly.pdbx_seq_one_letter_code
_entity_poly.pdbx_strand_id
1 'polypeptide(L)'
;MTANEIRDSFKKYFESKGHAIVPSAPMVIKDDPTLMFTNAGMNQWKDIILGTKDPEPRRRADSQKCLRVSGKHNDLDVVGHDTYHHTMFEMLGNWSFGDYFKQGAIDAAWEYLVSILHLNPEDLYVTVFEGDEKEGLSRDEEAAKFWRKHVPEDHIINGNKHDNFWEMGDTGPCGPCSEIHIDNRPDELKALTPGRELVNKDNPQVIEIWNLVFMQYNRRSDGSLEKLGMNVIDTGMGFERLVRILQGKHSNYDTDIFQPIIKEIENLSGLKYGFTTPSSIEDEGATDQEKVDIAMRVVADHLRAVAFSIADGQLPGNAKAGYVIRRILRRAVRYAYTFLGQKEAFMFRLVNVLIQEMGAAYPELPAQRELIARVIKEEEDSFLRTLDKGINLLNGEMDELKAHGEKELRGAQAFRLFDTYGFPLDLTELICRENGYTVNEQEFDEEMAKQKARARNAAQVENGDWVVLREGEQEFVGYDHTEYPCHILRYREVKQKKSTFFEVVLDYTPFYGEMGGQVGDQGKLVSSDETVVVSDTKRENNQSIHILKRMPQDPTEEFTACVDVPLREASARNHTATHLLDYALKQVLGDHVEQKGSYVSADTLRFDFSHFQKVTDEELRRVEQLVNSLIRQDLQLDEHRDMPMEEAKKLGAVALFGEKYGDRVRVVRFGPSCEFCGGIHVAATGRIGFFKIVGESSVAAGVRRIEAMTGEVCENAIYLLEDTLRDLKSLFNNAKDLKAVVTKYIDEHDHMKKEIDQFRAQAVERMTQELVRRAEEVDGLRVVKAVVPLDPAAAKDLVFKVRQAIPDNLVCVVGSVHEDKPLLSVMFSDDLVASHELNAGKIIREAAKLIKGGGGGQPHYAQAGGKDRDGLAAAVDKVLELVRK
;
A
#
# COMPACT_ATOMS: atom_id res chain seq x y z
N MET A 1 -7.57 38.83 -0.99
CA MET A 1 -7.43 38.01 0.24
C MET A 1 -6.50 36.86 -0.08
N THR A 2 -5.64 36.52 0.87
CA THR A 2 -4.82 35.28 0.81
C THR A 2 -5.67 34.06 1.14
N ALA A 3 -5.21 32.89 0.76
CA ALA A 3 -5.88 31.61 1.08
C ALA A 3 -6.09 31.45 2.61
N ASN A 4 -5.10 31.80 3.40
CA ASN A 4 -5.19 31.74 4.87
C ASN A 4 -6.25 32.72 5.42
N GLU A 5 -6.34 33.94 4.89
CA GLU A 5 -7.35 34.92 5.29
C GLU A 5 -8.75 34.44 4.94
N ILE A 6 -8.94 33.78 3.80
CA ILE A 6 -10.22 33.22 3.36
C ILE A 6 -10.67 32.10 4.30
N ARG A 7 -9.78 31.16 4.61
CA ARG A 7 -10.03 30.06 5.55
C ARG A 7 -10.41 30.58 6.94
N ASP A 8 -9.70 31.58 7.44
CA ASP A 8 -9.99 32.18 8.74
C ASP A 8 -11.29 33.00 8.71
N SER A 9 -11.60 33.67 7.60
CA SER A 9 -12.88 34.38 7.41
C SER A 9 -14.06 33.43 7.54
N PHE A 10 -14.01 32.26 6.88
CA PHE A 10 -15.06 31.25 6.96
C PHE A 10 -15.27 30.75 8.41
N LYS A 11 -14.19 30.34 9.06
CA LYS A 11 -14.26 29.86 10.45
C LYS A 11 -14.82 30.93 11.38
N LYS A 12 -14.34 32.16 11.31
CA LYS A 12 -14.83 33.29 12.13
C LYS A 12 -16.29 33.62 11.87
N TYR A 13 -16.73 33.56 10.59
CA TYR A 13 -18.12 33.78 10.25
C TYR A 13 -19.03 32.75 10.92
N PHE A 14 -18.75 31.47 10.77
CA PHE A 14 -19.56 30.41 11.37
C PHE A 14 -19.44 30.35 12.90
N GLU A 15 -18.29 30.67 13.48
CA GLU A 15 -18.15 30.86 14.92
C GLU A 15 -19.10 31.94 15.42
N SER A 16 -19.22 33.09 14.71
CA SER A 16 -20.15 34.16 15.04
C SER A 16 -21.62 33.74 14.94
N LYS A 17 -21.92 32.68 14.17
CA LYS A 17 -23.25 32.06 14.05
C LYS A 17 -23.47 30.94 15.08
N GLY A 18 -22.56 30.76 16.04
CA GLY A 18 -22.64 29.77 17.12
C GLY A 18 -22.19 28.36 16.76
N HIS A 19 -21.37 28.20 15.73
CA HIS A 19 -20.76 26.94 15.38
C HIS A 19 -19.48 26.73 16.20
N ALA A 20 -19.30 25.52 16.74
CA ALA A 20 -18.00 25.12 17.30
C ALA A 20 -17.02 24.86 16.14
N ILE A 21 -15.87 25.53 16.20
CA ILE A 21 -14.79 25.28 15.24
C ILE A 21 -14.04 24.02 15.66
N VAL A 22 -14.00 23.03 14.79
CA VAL A 22 -13.39 21.72 15.04
C VAL A 22 -12.17 21.50 14.15
N PRO A 23 -11.18 20.70 14.60
CA PRO A 23 -10.04 20.38 13.76
C PRO A 23 -10.44 19.44 12.62
N SER A 24 -9.70 19.50 11.50
CA SER A 24 -9.84 18.57 10.37
C SER A 24 -9.61 17.13 10.82
N ALA A 25 -10.45 16.22 10.35
CA ALA A 25 -10.21 14.80 10.47
C ALA A 25 -9.01 14.35 9.63
N PRO A 26 -8.33 13.23 9.97
CA PRO A 26 -7.35 12.60 9.11
C PRO A 26 -7.95 12.23 7.75
N MET A 27 -7.14 12.32 6.69
CA MET A 27 -7.59 11.94 5.35
C MET A 27 -7.78 10.43 5.18
N VAL A 28 -7.09 9.62 5.99
CA VAL A 28 -7.21 8.15 5.95
C VAL A 28 -8.08 7.68 7.09
N ILE A 29 -9.16 6.99 6.74
CA ILE A 29 -10.12 6.46 7.71
C ILE A 29 -9.68 5.05 8.12
N LYS A 30 -9.48 4.83 9.42
CA LYS A 30 -9.02 3.53 9.93
C LYS A 30 -10.18 2.61 10.34
N ASP A 31 -11.29 3.20 10.79
CA ASP A 31 -12.38 2.48 11.49
C ASP A 31 -13.70 2.42 10.70
N ASP A 32 -13.71 2.78 9.41
CA ASP A 32 -14.89 2.62 8.54
C ASP A 32 -14.61 1.63 7.41
N PRO A 33 -15.26 0.46 7.38
CA PRO A 33 -15.02 -0.54 6.35
C PRO A 33 -15.56 -0.11 4.96
N THR A 34 -16.40 0.93 4.90
CA THR A 34 -17.03 1.40 3.67
C THR A 34 -16.25 2.51 2.98
N LEU A 35 -15.36 3.21 3.71
CA LEU A 35 -14.59 4.34 3.23
C LEU A 35 -13.11 4.19 3.58
N MET A 36 -12.26 4.26 2.58
CA MET A 36 -10.80 4.24 2.76
C MET A 36 -10.23 5.62 3.09
N PHE A 37 -10.84 6.67 2.53
CA PHE A 37 -10.40 8.05 2.65
C PHE A 37 -11.56 8.97 3.01
N THR A 38 -11.27 10.06 3.70
CA THR A 38 -12.18 11.16 3.91
C THR A 38 -12.37 11.89 2.58
N ASN A 39 -13.49 11.66 1.91
CA ASN A 39 -13.84 12.25 0.62
C ASN A 39 -14.78 13.46 0.72
N ALA A 40 -15.36 13.68 1.90
CA ALA A 40 -16.24 14.80 2.22
C ALA A 40 -16.18 15.14 3.72
N GLY A 41 -16.49 16.37 4.08
CA GLY A 41 -16.45 16.86 5.46
C GLY A 41 -17.35 16.08 6.43
N MET A 42 -18.45 15.53 5.93
CA MET A 42 -19.40 14.79 6.75
C MET A 42 -18.93 13.40 7.21
N ASN A 43 -17.90 12.83 6.58
CA ASN A 43 -17.48 11.46 6.91
C ASN A 43 -17.17 11.29 8.40
N GLN A 44 -16.61 12.32 9.03
CA GLN A 44 -16.33 12.32 10.47
C GLN A 44 -17.58 12.40 11.39
N TRP A 45 -18.78 12.65 10.83
CA TRP A 45 -20.04 12.82 11.55
C TRP A 45 -21.06 11.73 11.25
N LYS A 46 -20.69 10.68 10.55
CA LYS A 46 -21.57 9.59 10.13
C LYS A 46 -22.36 8.97 11.30
N ASP A 47 -21.70 8.77 12.44
CA ASP A 47 -22.28 8.25 13.67
C ASP A 47 -23.36 9.17 14.26
N ILE A 48 -23.16 10.49 14.21
CA ILE A 48 -24.16 11.49 14.64
C ILE A 48 -25.33 11.52 13.68
N ILE A 49 -25.08 11.53 12.37
CA ILE A 49 -26.12 11.58 11.34
C ILE A 49 -27.02 10.35 11.42
N LEU A 50 -26.45 9.19 11.69
CA LEU A 50 -27.18 7.93 11.87
C LEU A 50 -27.83 7.78 13.26
N GLY A 51 -27.66 8.77 14.17
CA GLY A 51 -28.26 8.78 15.50
C GLY A 51 -27.62 7.82 16.50
N THR A 52 -26.40 7.35 16.25
CA THR A 52 -25.64 6.44 17.15
C THR A 52 -24.78 7.18 18.15
N LYS A 53 -24.69 8.52 18.04
CA LYS A 53 -23.92 9.40 18.94
C LYS A 53 -24.64 10.72 19.17
N ASP A 54 -24.46 11.28 20.38
CA ASP A 54 -25.01 12.59 20.74
C ASP A 54 -24.54 13.70 19.77
N PRO A 55 -25.46 14.56 19.27
CA PRO A 55 -25.14 15.65 18.36
C PRO A 55 -24.45 16.86 19.02
N GLU A 56 -24.29 16.90 20.35
CA GLU A 56 -23.71 18.10 21.01
C GLU A 56 -22.20 18.25 20.78
N PRO A 57 -21.70 19.46 20.41
CA PRO A 57 -22.47 20.66 20.02
C PRO A 57 -23.17 20.48 18.68
N ARG A 58 -24.40 20.97 18.55
CA ARG A 58 -25.28 20.80 17.36
C ARG A 58 -24.83 21.55 16.12
N ARG A 59 -23.99 22.56 16.27
CA ARG A 59 -23.43 23.33 15.13
C ARG A 59 -21.93 23.19 15.13
N ARG A 60 -21.38 22.81 14.00
CA ARG A 60 -19.92 22.65 13.84
C ARG A 60 -19.47 23.26 12.51
N ALA A 61 -18.21 23.71 12.44
CA ALA A 61 -17.61 24.14 11.18
C ALA A 61 -16.10 23.85 11.21
N ASP A 62 -15.53 23.56 10.03
CA ASP A 62 -14.09 23.38 9.89
C ASP A 62 -13.59 23.68 8.45
N SER A 63 -12.31 23.47 8.24
CA SER A 63 -11.70 23.22 6.93
C SER A 63 -11.19 21.79 6.92
N GLN A 64 -11.92 20.89 6.25
CA GLN A 64 -11.62 19.46 6.21
C GLN A 64 -10.70 19.13 5.05
N LYS A 65 -9.61 18.43 5.33
CA LYS A 65 -8.76 17.79 4.32
C LYS A 65 -9.49 16.62 3.69
N CYS A 66 -9.68 16.64 2.38
CA CYS A 66 -10.34 15.58 1.63
C CYS A 66 -9.40 14.97 0.59
N LEU A 67 -9.56 13.66 0.34
CA LEU A 67 -8.79 12.92 -0.65
C LEU A 67 -9.74 12.14 -1.56
N ARG A 68 -9.74 12.47 -2.88
CA ARG A 68 -10.58 11.83 -3.90
C ARG A 68 -9.72 11.11 -4.95
N VAL A 69 -9.38 9.86 -4.68
CA VAL A 69 -8.43 9.07 -5.48
C VAL A 69 -8.87 7.61 -5.67
N SER A 70 -10.11 7.29 -5.29
CA SER A 70 -10.65 5.92 -5.40
C SER A 70 -12.17 5.88 -5.28
N GLY A 71 -12.78 4.79 -5.74
CA GLY A 71 -14.22 4.54 -5.62
C GLY A 71 -15.06 5.41 -6.55
N LYS A 72 -16.23 5.85 -6.04
CA LYS A 72 -17.19 6.68 -6.77
C LYS A 72 -16.64 8.09 -7.08
N HIS A 73 -15.77 8.60 -6.23
CA HIS A 73 -15.11 9.89 -6.36
C HIS A 73 -13.61 9.68 -6.61
N ASN A 74 -13.20 9.63 -7.88
CA ASN A 74 -11.80 9.43 -8.27
C ASN A 74 -11.40 10.52 -9.28
N ASP A 75 -10.66 11.52 -8.81
CA ASP A 75 -10.19 12.65 -9.61
C ASP A 75 -8.74 12.48 -10.08
N LEU A 76 -8.05 11.35 -9.71
CA LEU A 76 -6.63 11.16 -9.92
C LEU A 76 -6.20 11.33 -11.39
N ASP A 77 -7.01 10.84 -12.32
CA ASP A 77 -6.65 10.80 -13.74
C ASP A 77 -6.77 12.17 -14.42
N VAL A 78 -7.69 13.04 -13.95
CA VAL A 78 -7.93 14.39 -14.51
C VAL A 78 -7.04 15.46 -13.86
N VAL A 79 -6.45 15.18 -12.68
CA VAL A 79 -5.59 16.14 -11.97
C VAL A 79 -4.39 16.55 -12.81
N GLY A 80 -4.22 17.88 -12.96
CA GLY A 80 -3.19 18.52 -13.78
C GLY A 80 -3.62 18.75 -15.23
N HIS A 81 -4.56 17.95 -15.74
CA HIS A 81 -5.12 18.04 -17.09
C HIS A 81 -6.36 18.96 -17.19
N ASP A 82 -6.85 19.45 -16.07
CA ASP A 82 -7.85 20.50 -15.99
C ASP A 82 -7.42 21.60 -15.02
N THR A 83 -8.32 22.54 -14.73
CA THR A 83 -8.00 23.76 -13.96
C THR A 83 -8.53 23.74 -12.52
N TYR A 84 -9.26 22.70 -12.08
CA TYR A 84 -10.01 22.74 -10.82
C TYR A 84 -10.16 21.44 -10.04
N HIS A 85 -9.75 20.27 -10.56
CA HIS A 85 -9.72 19.03 -9.82
C HIS A 85 -8.38 18.81 -9.10
N HIS A 86 -8.46 18.17 -7.93
CA HIS A 86 -7.34 17.89 -7.07
C HIS A 86 -7.45 16.49 -6.46
N THR A 87 -6.31 15.83 -6.22
CA THR A 87 -6.30 14.61 -5.42
C THR A 87 -6.60 14.92 -3.96
N MET A 88 -5.93 15.94 -3.41
CA MET A 88 -6.19 16.48 -2.08
C MET A 88 -6.69 17.91 -2.20
N PHE A 89 -7.80 18.22 -1.53
CA PHE A 89 -8.36 19.56 -1.46
C PHE A 89 -8.92 19.84 -0.06
N GLU A 90 -9.12 21.11 0.23
CA GLU A 90 -9.79 21.55 1.45
C GLU A 90 -11.28 21.78 1.17
N MET A 91 -12.13 21.21 2.02
CA MET A 91 -13.55 21.45 2.01
C MET A 91 -13.93 22.29 3.23
N LEU A 92 -14.35 23.53 3.02
CA LEU A 92 -14.90 24.35 4.08
C LEU A 92 -16.32 23.87 4.38
N GLY A 93 -16.51 23.30 5.56
CA GLY A 93 -17.76 22.66 5.95
C GLY A 93 -18.45 23.35 7.11
N ASN A 94 -19.77 23.38 7.09
CA ASN A 94 -20.59 23.69 8.24
C ASN A 94 -21.75 22.72 8.38
N TRP A 95 -22.04 22.32 9.61
CA TRP A 95 -23.03 21.30 9.94
C TRP A 95 -24.03 21.82 10.95
N SER A 96 -25.28 21.34 10.78
CA SER A 96 -26.36 21.51 11.77
C SER A 96 -27.03 20.15 12.03
N PHE A 97 -26.95 19.67 13.24
CA PHE A 97 -27.52 18.40 13.68
C PHE A 97 -28.86 18.66 14.40
N GLY A 98 -29.95 18.74 13.62
CA GLY A 98 -31.29 18.96 14.15
C GLY A 98 -31.52 20.34 14.78
N ASP A 99 -30.72 21.38 14.44
CA ASP A 99 -30.92 22.76 14.92
C ASP A 99 -31.55 23.62 13.81
N TYR A 100 -30.78 24.11 12.83
CA TYR A 100 -31.35 24.77 11.66
C TYR A 100 -31.34 23.83 10.45
N PHE A 101 -32.20 24.15 9.45
CA PHE A 101 -32.29 23.34 8.23
C PHE A 101 -32.17 24.24 6.98
N LYS A 102 -32.78 23.90 5.86
CA LYS A 102 -32.57 24.48 4.54
C LYS A 102 -32.51 26.02 4.53
N GLN A 103 -33.49 26.70 5.16
CA GLN A 103 -33.51 28.17 5.21
C GLN A 103 -32.27 28.74 5.87
N GLY A 104 -31.90 28.18 7.04
CA GLY A 104 -30.73 28.66 7.76
C GLY A 104 -29.42 28.46 7.00
N ALA A 105 -29.29 27.33 6.30
CA ALA A 105 -28.12 27.04 5.47
C ALA A 105 -28.03 28.00 4.26
N ILE A 106 -29.14 28.19 3.56
CA ILE A 106 -29.23 29.08 2.39
C ILE A 106 -28.96 30.53 2.77
N ASP A 107 -29.63 31.03 3.83
CA ASP A 107 -29.45 32.42 4.30
C ASP A 107 -27.99 32.67 4.72
N ALA A 108 -27.36 31.70 5.44
CA ALA A 108 -25.96 31.80 5.87
C ALA A 108 -24.98 31.76 4.69
N ALA A 109 -25.20 30.86 3.72
CA ALA A 109 -24.36 30.76 2.54
C ALA A 109 -24.41 32.04 1.70
N TRP A 110 -25.59 32.59 1.49
CA TRP A 110 -25.77 33.84 0.75
C TRP A 110 -25.12 35.03 1.47
N GLU A 111 -25.37 35.17 2.78
CA GLU A 111 -24.74 36.22 3.57
C GLU A 111 -23.22 36.16 3.51
N TYR A 112 -22.63 34.95 3.63
CA TYR A 112 -21.18 34.77 3.55
C TYR A 112 -20.62 35.18 2.19
N LEU A 113 -21.20 34.68 1.09
CA LEU A 113 -20.68 34.94 -0.25
C LEU A 113 -20.86 36.40 -0.66
N VAL A 114 -22.05 36.98 -0.42
CA VAL A 114 -22.40 38.32 -0.95
C VAL A 114 -22.04 39.40 0.04
N SER A 115 -22.35 39.27 1.34
CA SER A 115 -22.14 40.34 2.31
C SER A 115 -20.73 40.36 2.90
N ILE A 116 -20.11 39.21 3.09
CA ILE A 116 -18.77 39.09 3.69
C ILE A 116 -17.68 39.03 2.62
N LEU A 117 -17.84 38.19 1.60
CA LEU A 117 -16.82 38.04 0.54
C LEU A 117 -17.04 39.00 -0.66
N HIS A 118 -18.18 39.70 -0.70
CA HIS A 118 -18.54 40.70 -1.73
C HIS A 118 -18.51 40.14 -3.16
N LEU A 119 -18.92 38.87 -3.35
CA LEU A 119 -19.14 38.33 -4.68
C LEU A 119 -20.33 39.00 -5.32
N ASN A 120 -20.28 39.21 -6.65
CA ASN A 120 -21.35 39.84 -7.40
C ASN A 120 -22.57 38.89 -7.48
N PRO A 121 -23.75 39.26 -6.94
CA PRO A 121 -24.96 38.42 -7.00
C PRO A 121 -25.41 38.04 -8.42
N GLU A 122 -25.14 38.87 -9.40
CA GLU A 122 -25.51 38.64 -10.81
C GLU A 122 -24.71 37.53 -11.47
N ASP A 123 -23.59 37.16 -10.89
CA ASP A 123 -22.72 36.06 -11.37
C ASP A 123 -23.03 34.73 -10.69
N LEU A 124 -23.93 34.71 -9.70
CA LEU A 124 -24.24 33.52 -8.90
C LEU A 124 -25.48 32.81 -9.42
N TYR A 125 -25.40 31.54 -9.66
CA TYR A 125 -26.49 30.64 -10.04
C TYR A 125 -26.64 29.56 -8.98
N VAL A 126 -27.88 29.11 -8.74
CA VAL A 126 -28.15 28.07 -7.77
C VAL A 126 -28.91 26.91 -8.41
N THR A 127 -28.61 25.70 -7.99
CA THR A 127 -29.37 24.54 -8.43
C THR A 127 -30.30 24.06 -7.32
N VAL A 128 -31.40 23.41 -7.70
CA VAL A 128 -32.29 22.71 -6.79
C VAL A 128 -32.64 21.35 -7.38
N PHE A 129 -32.75 20.34 -6.53
CA PHE A 129 -33.12 19.00 -6.97
C PHE A 129 -34.44 18.97 -7.70
N GLU A 130 -34.44 18.44 -8.92
CA GLU A 130 -35.65 18.41 -9.78
C GLU A 130 -36.60 17.27 -9.42
N GLY A 131 -36.17 16.32 -8.57
CA GLY A 131 -36.91 15.12 -8.23
C GLY A 131 -36.44 13.87 -8.97
N ASP A 132 -36.92 12.73 -8.56
CA ASP A 132 -36.74 11.43 -9.23
C ASP A 132 -38.01 10.60 -9.11
N GLU A 133 -38.72 10.44 -10.20
CA GLU A 133 -39.99 9.69 -10.24
C GLU A 133 -39.80 8.21 -9.90
N LYS A 134 -38.63 7.64 -10.23
CA LYS A 134 -38.34 6.23 -9.98
C LYS A 134 -38.22 5.93 -8.48
N GLU A 135 -37.70 6.90 -7.73
CA GLU A 135 -37.56 6.80 -6.27
C GLU A 135 -38.71 7.48 -5.51
N GLY A 136 -39.68 8.03 -6.23
CA GLY A 136 -40.83 8.72 -5.63
C GLY A 136 -40.47 10.05 -4.96
N LEU A 137 -39.37 10.68 -5.39
CA LEU A 137 -38.88 11.93 -4.84
C LEU A 137 -39.39 13.09 -5.71
N SER A 138 -39.99 14.10 -5.05
CA SER A 138 -40.46 15.34 -5.73
C SER A 138 -39.34 16.38 -5.79
N ARG A 139 -39.53 17.36 -6.68
CA ARG A 139 -38.71 18.57 -6.74
C ARG A 139 -38.58 19.24 -5.37
N ASP A 140 -37.43 19.79 -5.03
CA ASP A 140 -37.21 20.50 -3.77
C ASP A 140 -37.76 21.96 -3.87
N GLU A 141 -39.10 22.07 -3.81
CA GLU A 141 -39.80 23.38 -3.85
C GLU A 141 -39.48 24.24 -2.61
N GLU A 142 -39.11 23.62 -1.50
CA GLU A 142 -38.74 24.34 -0.27
C GLU A 142 -37.42 25.08 -0.46
N ALA A 143 -36.40 24.43 -0.98
CA ALA A 143 -35.13 25.09 -1.31
C ALA A 143 -35.34 26.19 -2.34
N ALA A 144 -36.08 25.92 -3.42
CA ALA A 144 -36.41 26.94 -4.44
C ALA A 144 -37.11 28.17 -3.85
N LYS A 145 -38.07 27.96 -2.91
CA LYS A 145 -38.74 29.04 -2.22
C LYS A 145 -37.80 29.92 -1.39
N PHE A 146 -36.81 29.32 -0.74
CA PHE A 146 -35.84 30.07 0.06
C PHE A 146 -34.90 30.85 -0.85
N TRP A 147 -34.43 30.26 -1.96
CA TRP A 147 -33.58 30.93 -2.93
C TRP A 147 -34.22 32.13 -3.60
N ARG A 148 -35.53 32.11 -3.88
CA ARG A 148 -36.29 33.28 -4.45
C ARG A 148 -36.19 34.52 -3.61
N LYS A 149 -35.75 34.46 -2.35
CA LYS A 149 -35.51 35.63 -1.52
C LYS A 149 -34.17 36.31 -1.85
N HIS A 150 -33.28 35.60 -2.51
CA HIS A 150 -31.89 35.99 -2.71
C HIS A 150 -31.53 36.19 -4.19
N VAL A 151 -32.06 35.37 -5.08
CA VAL A 151 -31.76 35.38 -6.50
C VAL A 151 -33.04 35.44 -7.33
N PRO A 152 -33.00 36.01 -8.56
CA PRO A 152 -34.12 35.96 -9.49
C PRO A 152 -34.40 34.52 -9.95
N GLU A 153 -35.63 34.26 -10.44
CA GLU A 153 -36.11 32.94 -10.84
C GLU A 153 -35.25 32.27 -11.91
N ASP A 154 -34.71 33.05 -12.83
CA ASP A 154 -33.86 32.59 -13.92
C ASP A 154 -32.42 32.20 -13.45
N HIS A 155 -32.04 32.51 -12.22
CA HIS A 155 -30.82 32.02 -11.59
C HIS A 155 -31.05 30.73 -10.78
N ILE A 156 -32.29 30.22 -10.67
CA ILE A 156 -32.61 28.96 -10.00
C ILE A 156 -32.77 27.88 -11.07
N ILE A 157 -31.88 26.93 -11.10
CA ILE A 157 -31.76 25.87 -12.11
C ILE A 157 -32.18 24.53 -11.51
N ASN A 158 -32.93 23.73 -12.25
CA ASN A 158 -33.24 22.37 -11.84
C ASN A 158 -32.03 21.46 -12.13
N GLY A 159 -31.58 20.74 -11.13
CA GLY A 159 -30.54 19.75 -11.28
C GLY A 159 -31.08 18.34 -11.11
N ASN A 160 -30.55 17.43 -11.89
CA ASN A 160 -30.95 16.03 -11.89
C ASN A 160 -30.41 15.30 -10.63
N LYS A 161 -30.75 14.03 -10.48
CA LYS A 161 -30.30 13.22 -9.35
C LYS A 161 -28.78 13.10 -9.25
N HIS A 162 -28.09 13.03 -10.38
CA HIS A 162 -26.61 12.90 -10.39
C HIS A 162 -25.95 14.13 -9.74
N ASP A 163 -26.44 15.31 -10.03
CA ASP A 163 -25.87 16.57 -9.59
C ASP A 163 -26.45 17.03 -8.23
N ASN A 164 -27.77 16.87 -8.03
CA ASN A 164 -28.47 17.46 -6.89
C ASN A 164 -29.10 16.47 -5.90
N PHE A 165 -28.63 15.22 -5.88
CA PHE A 165 -28.93 14.26 -4.81
C PHE A 165 -27.67 13.60 -4.32
N TRP A 166 -27.14 14.09 -3.21
CA TRP A 166 -25.86 13.64 -2.67
C TRP A 166 -26.01 12.30 -1.92
N GLU A 167 -25.10 11.39 -2.16
CA GLU A 167 -25.02 10.06 -1.51
C GLU A 167 -23.59 9.81 -1.03
N MET A 168 -23.43 9.39 0.23
CA MET A 168 -22.10 9.10 0.81
C MET A 168 -21.40 7.96 0.09
N GLY A 169 -22.14 6.95 -0.35
CA GLY A 169 -21.68 5.75 -1.05
C GLY A 169 -22.87 4.97 -1.60
N ASP A 170 -22.71 3.68 -1.80
CA ASP A 170 -23.80 2.78 -2.24
C ASP A 170 -24.87 2.62 -1.15
N THR A 171 -24.49 2.82 0.11
CA THR A 171 -25.37 2.83 1.29
C THR A 171 -24.95 3.95 2.23
N GLY A 172 -25.88 4.39 3.10
CA GLY A 172 -25.60 5.42 4.10
C GLY A 172 -26.42 6.69 3.95
N PRO A 173 -26.08 7.75 4.72
CA PRO A 173 -26.79 9.03 4.69
C PRO A 173 -26.82 9.63 3.29
N CYS A 174 -27.98 10.20 2.92
CA CYS A 174 -28.18 10.85 1.63
C CYS A 174 -29.31 11.89 1.69
N GLY A 175 -29.40 12.72 0.68
CA GLY A 175 -30.47 13.70 0.56
C GLY A 175 -30.32 14.64 -0.62
N PRO A 176 -31.38 15.39 -0.96
CA PRO A 176 -31.30 16.41 -1.99
C PRO A 176 -30.31 17.49 -1.58
N CYS A 177 -29.68 18.12 -2.57
CA CYS A 177 -28.76 19.20 -2.33
C CYS A 177 -29.00 20.37 -3.28
N SER A 178 -28.40 21.49 -2.94
CA SER A 178 -28.44 22.72 -3.70
C SER A 178 -27.03 23.25 -3.86
N GLU A 179 -26.59 23.37 -5.10
CA GLU A 179 -25.26 23.88 -5.42
C GLU A 179 -25.31 25.37 -5.68
N ILE A 180 -24.25 26.08 -5.35
CA ILE A 180 -24.02 27.47 -5.71
C ILE A 180 -22.87 27.48 -6.73
N HIS A 181 -23.18 28.00 -7.93
CA HIS A 181 -22.25 28.15 -9.03
C HIS A 181 -21.91 29.62 -9.24
N ILE A 182 -20.73 29.88 -9.77
CA ILE A 182 -20.30 31.23 -10.15
C ILE A 182 -19.83 31.25 -11.60
N ASP A 183 -20.28 32.25 -12.34
CA ASP A 183 -19.81 32.56 -13.69
C ASP A 183 -18.63 33.53 -13.61
N ASN A 184 -17.42 33.02 -13.73
CA ASN A 184 -16.16 33.78 -13.67
C ASN A 184 -15.64 34.18 -15.06
N ARG A 185 -16.49 34.15 -16.08
CA ARG A 185 -16.12 34.56 -17.42
C ARG A 185 -16.09 36.09 -17.55
N PRO A 186 -15.35 36.64 -18.54
CA PRO A 186 -15.45 38.05 -18.92
C PRO A 186 -16.87 38.42 -19.35
N ASP A 187 -17.27 39.68 -19.11
CA ASP A 187 -18.63 40.18 -19.40
C ASP A 187 -19.02 40.03 -20.88
N GLU A 188 -18.07 40.11 -21.79
CA GLU A 188 -18.28 39.91 -23.23
C GLU A 188 -18.77 38.47 -23.52
N LEU A 189 -18.24 37.47 -22.82
CA LEU A 189 -18.65 36.08 -22.99
C LEU A 189 -19.99 35.80 -22.28
N LYS A 190 -20.26 36.47 -21.14
CA LYS A 190 -21.55 36.38 -20.44
C LYS A 190 -22.68 36.93 -21.29
N ALA A 191 -22.40 37.99 -22.06
CA ALA A 191 -23.36 38.59 -22.99
C ALA A 191 -23.71 37.71 -24.21
N LEU A 192 -22.75 36.85 -24.63
CA LEU A 192 -22.97 35.92 -25.75
C LEU A 192 -23.74 34.67 -25.35
N THR A 193 -23.43 34.11 -24.19
CA THR A 193 -24.08 32.91 -23.66
C THR A 193 -24.35 33.13 -22.16
N PRO A 194 -25.62 33.17 -21.73
CA PRO A 194 -25.93 33.29 -20.30
C PRO A 194 -25.32 32.18 -19.45
N GLY A 195 -24.83 32.51 -18.25
CA GLY A 195 -24.18 31.56 -17.37
C GLY A 195 -25.08 30.37 -17.01
N ARG A 196 -26.39 30.58 -16.88
CA ARG A 196 -27.40 29.56 -16.62
C ARG A 196 -27.36 28.35 -17.58
N GLU A 197 -26.94 28.59 -18.83
CA GLU A 197 -26.87 27.54 -19.86
C GLU A 197 -25.65 26.67 -19.72
N LEU A 198 -24.66 27.13 -18.93
CA LEU A 198 -23.37 26.50 -18.71
C LEU A 198 -23.21 25.83 -17.33
N VAL A 199 -24.19 26.01 -16.44
CA VAL A 199 -24.23 25.35 -15.15
C VAL A 199 -24.32 23.83 -15.36
N ASN A 200 -23.44 23.04 -14.72
CA ASN A 200 -23.33 21.59 -14.86
C ASN A 200 -23.15 21.13 -16.34
N LYS A 201 -22.34 21.89 -17.11
CA LYS A 201 -21.95 21.59 -18.50
C LYS A 201 -20.43 21.53 -18.70
N ASP A 202 -19.69 21.18 -17.67
CA ASP A 202 -18.20 21.02 -17.68
C ASP A 202 -17.48 22.30 -18.18
N ASN A 203 -18.11 23.50 -17.99
CA ASN A 203 -17.44 24.73 -18.33
C ASN A 203 -16.45 25.13 -17.23
N PRO A 204 -15.14 25.27 -17.55
CA PRO A 204 -14.12 25.54 -16.54
C PRO A 204 -14.21 26.92 -15.89
N GLN A 205 -15.09 27.82 -16.37
CA GLN A 205 -15.28 29.15 -15.83
C GLN A 205 -16.68 29.37 -15.21
N VAL A 206 -17.60 28.39 -15.35
CA VAL A 206 -18.92 28.39 -14.70
C VAL A 206 -18.97 27.20 -13.79
N ILE A 207 -18.45 27.39 -12.58
CA ILE A 207 -18.11 26.27 -11.68
C ILE A 207 -18.94 26.30 -10.40
N GLU A 208 -19.23 25.09 -9.89
CA GLU A 208 -19.74 24.91 -8.53
C GLU A 208 -18.67 25.33 -7.53
N ILE A 209 -19.04 26.19 -6.57
CA ILE A 209 -18.18 26.61 -5.45
C ILE A 209 -18.65 26.05 -4.12
N TRP A 210 -19.93 25.80 -3.93
CA TRP A 210 -20.51 25.36 -2.65
C TRP A 210 -21.70 24.41 -2.87
N ASN A 211 -21.70 23.26 -2.22
CA ASN A 211 -22.82 22.35 -2.19
C ASN A 211 -23.48 22.34 -0.79
N LEU A 212 -24.79 22.60 -0.74
CA LEU A 212 -25.60 22.58 0.47
C LEU A 212 -26.43 21.30 0.48
N VAL A 213 -26.02 20.30 1.27
CA VAL A 213 -26.71 19.02 1.33
C VAL A 213 -27.74 18.99 2.47
N PHE A 214 -28.95 18.62 2.14
CA PHE A 214 -30.09 18.51 3.06
C PHE A 214 -30.31 17.04 3.39
N MET A 215 -29.51 16.49 4.32
CA MET A 215 -29.57 15.09 4.72
C MET A 215 -30.90 14.77 5.38
N GLN A 216 -31.68 13.90 4.75
CA GLN A 216 -33.02 13.49 5.21
C GLN A 216 -33.22 12.00 5.20
N TYR A 217 -32.35 11.25 4.50
CA TYR A 217 -32.54 9.83 4.25
C TYR A 217 -31.26 9.04 4.54
N ASN A 218 -31.47 7.76 4.79
CA ASN A 218 -30.44 6.73 4.80
C ASN A 218 -30.75 5.74 3.67
N ARG A 219 -29.82 5.52 2.75
CA ARG A 219 -29.95 4.49 1.70
C ARG A 219 -29.58 3.14 2.26
N ARG A 220 -30.53 2.21 2.22
CA ARG A 220 -30.32 0.83 2.64
C ARG A 220 -29.67 -0.01 1.53
N SER A 221 -29.21 -1.20 1.89
CA SER A 221 -28.56 -2.15 0.96
C SER A 221 -29.51 -2.67 -0.15
N ASP A 222 -30.81 -2.66 0.08
CA ASP A 222 -31.85 -2.98 -0.92
C ASP A 222 -32.16 -1.82 -1.88
N GLY A 223 -31.50 -0.68 -1.70
CA GLY A 223 -31.70 0.53 -2.48
C GLY A 223 -32.84 1.43 -1.98
N SER A 224 -33.60 1.03 -0.98
CA SER A 224 -34.68 1.84 -0.41
C SER A 224 -34.17 3.02 0.41
N LEU A 225 -34.98 4.09 0.51
CA LEU A 225 -34.71 5.27 1.29
C LEU A 225 -35.51 5.25 2.60
N GLU A 226 -34.81 5.28 3.71
CA GLU A 226 -35.38 5.43 5.05
C GLU A 226 -35.15 6.86 5.55
N LYS A 227 -36.17 7.49 6.17
CA LYS A 227 -36.01 8.82 6.75
C LYS A 227 -35.10 8.76 7.97
N LEU A 228 -34.14 9.71 8.04
CA LEU A 228 -33.32 9.90 9.25
C LEU A 228 -34.17 10.40 10.42
N GLY A 229 -33.76 10.08 11.65
CA GLY A 229 -34.39 10.53 12.88
C GLY A 229 -34.32 12.04 13.11
N MET A 230 -33.37 12.74 12.44
CA MET A 230 -33.24 14.20 12.44
C MET A 230 -32.89 14.72 11.07
N ASN A 231 -33.25 15.96 10.80
CA ASN A 231 -32.76 16.67 9.61
C ASN A 231 -31.36 17.22 9.88
N VAL A 232 -30.45 16.97 8.96
CA VAL A 232 -29.04 17.42 9.10
C VAL A 232 -28.67 18.31 7.92
N ILE A 233 -28.01 19.40 8.22
CA ILE A 233 -27.30 20.21 7.22
C ILE A 233 -25.86 19.73 7.17
N ASP A 234 -25.43 19.40 5.97
CA ASP A 234 -24.04 19.16 5.61
C ASP A 234 -23.70 20.08 4.43
N THR A 235 -22.66 20.88 4.56
CA THR A 235 -22.25 21.71 3.43
C THR A 235 -20.77 21.53 3.14
N GLY A 236 -20.43 21.59 1.85
CA GLY A 236 -19.05 21.50 1.40
C GLY A 236 -18.75 22.57 0.36
N MET A 237 -17.93 23.55 0.73
CA MET A 237 -17.43 24.56 -0.20
C MET A 237 -16.00 24.22 -0.61
N GLY A 238 -15.75 24.15 -1.91
CA GLY A 238 -14.41 23.92 -2.46
C GLY A 238 -13.50 25.10 -2.18
N PHE A 239 -12.57 24.92 -1.24
CA PHE A 239 -11.69 26.00 -0.81
C PHE A 239 -10.84 26.55 -1.95
N GLU A 240 -10.16 25.70 -2.71
CA GLU A 240 -9.31 26.06 -3.84
C GLU A 240 -10.11 26.79 -4.92
N ARG A 241 -11.36 26.36 -5.19
CA ARG A 241 -12.28 27.03 -6.13
C ARG A 241 -12.65 28.42 -5.63
N LEU A 242 -12.98 28.57 -4.35
CA LEU A 242 -13.30 29.88 -3.76
C LEU A 242 -12.10 30.81 -3.80
N VAL A 243 -10.89 30.35 -3.44
CA VAL A 243 -9.67 31.14 -3.49
C VAL A 243 -9.40 31.62 -4.91
N ARG A 244 -9.55 30.75 -5.91
CA ARG A 244 -9.41 31.09 -7.34
C ARG A 244 -10.30 32.28 -7.72
N ILE A 245 -11.57 32.24 -7.34
CA ILE A 245 -12.54 33.29 -7.65
C ILE A 245 -12.14 34.62 -6.97
N LEU A 246 -11.83 34.57 -5.67
CA LEU A 246 -11.50 35.77 -4.90
C LEU A 246 -10.15 36.41 -5.30
N GLN A 247 -9.26 35.62 -5.89
CA GLN A 247 -7.99 36.11 -6.44
C GLN A 247 -8.06 36.45 -7.94
N GLY A 248 -9.23 36.33 -8.56
CA GLY A 248 -9.45 36.63 -9.99
C GLY A 248 -8.60 35.77 -10.93
N LYS A 249 -8.44 34.45 -10.59
CA LYS A 249 -7.66 33.51 -11.38
C LYS A 249 -8.54 32.62 -12.25
N HIS A 250 -7.94 32.06 -13.33
CA HIS A 250 -8.61 31.12 -14.23
C HIS A 250 -8.34 29.66 -13.93
N SER A 251 -7.38 29.37 -13.05
CA SER A 251 -7.03 28.04 -12.58
C SER A 251 -6.78 28.06 -11.07
N ASN A 252 -7.16 26.99 -10.37
CA ASN A 252 -6.81 26.81 -8.96
C ASN A 252 -5.28 26.82 -8.76
N TYR A 253 -4.55 26.27 -9.74
CA TYR A 253 -3.08 26.21 -9.71
C TYR A 253 -2.39 27.58 -9.82
N ASP A 254 -3.13 28.62 -10.24
CA ASP A 254 -2.61 29.98 -10.36
C ASP A 254 -2.76 30.82 -9.08
N THR A 255 -3.34 30.22 -8.04
CA THR A 255 -3.55 30.84 -6.73
C THR A 255 -2.32 30.76 -5.83
N ASP A 256 -2.34 31.52 -4.73
CA ASP A 256 -1.30 31.50 -3.72
C ASP A 256 -1.17 30.15 -2.95
N ILE A 257 -2.12 29.21 -3.13
CA ILE A 257 -2.02 27.84 -2.62
C ILE A 257 -0.93 27.04 -3.36
N PHE A 258 -0.87 27.18 -4.70
CA PHE A 258 -0.02 26.36 -5.55
C PHE A 258 1.21 27.09 -6.10
N GLN A 259 1.08 28.41 -6.36
CA GLN A 259 2.14 29.18 -7.01
C GLN A 259 3.49 29.15 -6.26
N PRO A 260 3.56 29.19 -4.92
CA PRO A 260 4.83 29.06 -4.22
C PRO A 260 5.51 27.70 -4.49
N ILE A 261 4.73 26.60 -4.54
CA ILE A 261 5.24 25.25 -4.83
C ILE A 261 5.69 25.18 -6.30
N ILE A 262 4.86 25.64 -7.24
CA ILE A 262 5.18 25.68 -8.68
C ILE A 262 6.45 26.50 -8.91
N LYS A 263 6.59 27.62 -8.22
CA LYS A 263 7.78 28.48 -8.31
C LYS A 263 9.07 27.76 -7.87
N GLU A 264 8.97 26.95 -6.82
CA GLU A 264 10.12 26.16 -6.39
C GLU A 264 10.39 25.01 -7.37
N ILE A 265 9.36 24.42 -7.99
CA ILE A 265 9.55 23.44 -9.09
C ILE A 265 10.26 24.11 -10.28
N GLU A 266 9.91 25.36 -10.66
CA GLU A 266 10.64 26.12 -11.67
C GLU A 266 12.13 26.28 -11.30
N ASN A 267 12.41 26.65 -10.05
CA ASN A 267 13.77 26.83 -9.58
C ASN A 267 14.61 25.54 -9.66
N LEU A 268 13.99 24.41 -9.30
CA LEU A 268 14.66 23.10 -9.28
C LEU A 268 14.81 22.49 -10.67
N SER A 269 13.82 22.68 -11.56
CA SER A 269 13.83 22.12 -12.91
C SER A 269 14.53 23.00 -13.96
N GLY A 270 14.59 24.32 -13.71
CA GLY A 270 15.04 25.32 -14.67
C GLY A 270 14.01 25.63 -15.78
N LEU A 271 12.84 25.02 -15.75
CA LEU A 271 11.73 25.25 -16.67
C LEU A 271 10.78 26.32 -16.12
N LYS A 272 9.95 26.90 -16.98
CA LYS A 272 8.98 27.93 -16.63
C LYS A 272 7.55 27.42 -16.74
N TYR A 273 6.71 27.80 -15.79
CA TYR A 273 5.27 27.60 -15.85
C TYR A 273 4.64 28.61 -16.79
N GLY A 274 3.96 28.10 -17.82
CA GLY A 274 3.43 28.92 -18.90
C GLY A 274 1.98 29.38 -18.70
N PHE A 275 1.30 29.00 -17.60
CA PHE A 275 -0.11 29.27 -17.35
C PHE A 275 -1.03 28.81 -18.49
N THR A 276 -0.66 27.71 -19.15
CA THR A 276 -1.47 27.17 -20.25
C THR A 276 -2.78 26.57 -19.74
N THR A 277 -3.83 26.67 -20.57
CA THR A 277 -5.05 25.90 -20.36
C THR A 277 -4.92 24.61 -21.14
N PRO A 278 -5.05 23.43 -20.52
CA PRO A 278 -4.92 22.17 -21.22
C PRO A 278 -5.93 22.03 -22.35
N SER A 279 -5.48 21.58 -23.52
CA SER A 279 -6.30 21.45 -24.72
C SER A 279 -7.04 20.11 -24.78
N SER A 280 -6.56 19.10 -24.05
CA SER A 280 -7.20 17.79 -23.90
C SER A 280 -6.81 17.10 -22.59
N ILE A 281 -7.59 16.13 -22.14
CA ILE A 281 -7.29 15.24 -21.01
C ILE A 281 -6.19 14.24 -21.39
N GLU A 282 -6.04 13.95 -22.68
CA GLU A 282 -5.03 13.04 -23.22
C GLU A 282 -3.83 13.86 -23.69
N ASP A 283 -2.61 13.36 -23.41
CA ASP A 283 -1.34 14.00 -23.80
C ASP A 283 -1.15 14.09 -25.32
N GLU A 284 -2.00 13.44 -26.12
CA GLU A 284 -1.98 13.46 -27.56
C GLU A 284 -2.43 14.84 -28.11
N GLY A 285 -1.45 15.58 -28.62
CA GLY A 285 -1.66 16.92 -29.19
C GLY A 285 -1.30 18.09 -28.28
N ALA A 286 -0.95 17.85 -27.01
CA ALA A 286 -0.46 18.89 -26.13
C ALA A 286 0.91 19.42 -26.58
N THR A 287 1.09 20.74 -26.51
CA THR A 287 2.39 21.37 -26.75
C THR A 287 3.40 21.02 -25.66
N ASP A 288 4.70 21.18 -25.94
CA ASP A 288 5.74 20.91 -24.93
C ASP A 288 5.55 21.78 -23.67
N GLN A 289 5.09 23.02 -23.81
CA GLN A 289 4.79 23.90 -22.68
C GLN A 289 3.58 23.41 -21.86
N GLU A 290 2.53 22.91 -22.49
CA GLU A 290 1.38 22.32 -21.81
C GLU A 290 1.80 21.08 -20.99
N LYS A 291 2.65 20.23 -21.53
CA LYS A 291 3.21 19.05 -20.83
C LYS A 291 4.02 19.45 -19.60
N VAL A 292 4.84 20.49 -19.71
CA VAL A 292 5.58 21.05 -18.57
C VAL A 292 4.64 21.60 -17.52
N ASP A 293 3.62 22.37 -17.92
CA ASP A 293 2.65 22.94 -17.00
C ASP A 293 1.82 21.86 -16.28
N ILE A 294 1.35 20.86 -17.03
CA ILE A 294 0.65 19.70 -16.48
C ILE A 294 1.53 18.98 -15.44
N ALA A 295 2.79 18.73 -15.78
CA ALA A 295 3.71 18.08 -14.88
C ALA A 295 3.93 18.89 -13.58
N MET A 296 4.06 20.21 -13.66
CA MET A 296 4.20 21.08 -12.50
C MET A 296 2.93 21.06 -11.63
N ARG A 297 1.74 21.07 -12.24
CA ARG A 297 0.45 20.95 -11.53
C ARG A 297 0.33 19.61 -10.81
N VAL A 298 0.62 18.51 -11.50
CA VAL A 298 0.58 17.14 -10.93
C VAL A 298 1.53 17.04 -9.74
N VAL A 299 2.77 17.52 -9.87
CA VAL A 299 3.75 17.48 -8.77
C VAL A 299 3.28 18.31 -7.58
N ALA A 300 2.78 19.53 -7.80
CA ALA A 300 2.32 20.41 -6.74
C ALA A 300 1.09 19.86 -6.01
N ASP A 301 0.12 19.31 -6.74
CA ASP A 301 -1.05 18.65 -6.17
C ASP A 301 -0.68 17.40 -5.37
N HIS A 302 0.06 16.51 -5.97
CA HIS A 302 0.40 15.22 -5.36
C HIS A 302 1.34 15.37 -4.15
N LEU A 303 2.17 16.41 -4.12
CA LEU A 303 2.95 16.74 -2.93
C LEU A 303 2.04 16.97 -1.72
N ARG A 304 0.95 17.74 -1.90
CA ARG A 304 -0.03 18.00 -0.83
C ARG A 304 -0.65 16.68 -0.34
N ALA A 305 -1.19 15.88 -1.27
CA ALA A 305 -1.83 14.62 -0.95
C ALA A 305 -0.91 13.66 -0.18
N VAL A 306 0.33 13.51 -0.64
CA VAL A 306 1.31 12.61 -0.02
C VAL A 306 1.79 13.14 1.33
N ALA A 307 2.15 14.43 1.41
CA ALA A 307 2.65 15.04 2.63
C ALA A 307 1.62 15.00 3.76
N PHE A 308 0.36 15.36 3.49
CA PHE A 308 -0.70 15.29 4.48
C PHE A 308 -1.06 13.85 4.87
N SER A 309 -1.04 12.90 3.93
CA SER A 309 -1.25 11.49 4.26
C SER A 309 -0.18 10.96 5.22
N ILE A 310 1.10 11.31 4.97
CA ILE A 310 2.21 10.95 5.87
C ILE A 310 2.04 11.65 7.22
N ALA A 311 1.67 12.94 7.23
CA ALA A 311 1.40 13.69 8.45
C ALA A 311 0.25 13.09 9.27
N ASP A 312 -0.78 12.55 8.63
CA ASP A 312 -1.89 11.84 9.27
C ASP A 312 -1.55 10.38 9.64
N GLY A 313 -0.29 9.94 9.45
CA GLY A 313 0.20 8.61 9.85
C GLY A 313 0.07 7.51 8.80
N GLN A 314 -0.35 7.83 7.56
CA GLN A 314 -0.42 6.87 6.48
C GLN A 314 0.82 6.94 5.60
N LEU A 315 1.65 5.91 5.68
CA LEU A 315 2.85 5.82 4.84
C LEU A 315 2.55 5.15 3.50
N PRO A 316 3.30 5.50 2.43
CA PRO A 316 3.29 4.74 1.19
C PRO A 316 3.57 3.25 1.45
N GLY A 317 2.80 2.37 0.83
CA GLY A 317 2.89 0.93 1.10
C GLY A 317 2.47 0.06 -0.08
N ASN A 318 2.38 -1.26 0.13
CA ASN A 318 2.02 -2.23 -0.91
C ASN A 318 0.54 -2.64 -0.88
N ALA A 319 -0.24 -2.17 0.09
CA ALA A 319 -1.63 -2.57 0.26
C ALA A 319 -2.51 -1.42 0.76
N LYS A 320 -3.82 -1.52 0.53
CA LYS A 320 -4.86 -0.61 1.03
C LYS A 320 -4.52 0.87 0.75
N ALA A 321 -4.77 1.76 1.72
CA ALA A 321 -4.50 3.20 1.60
C ALA A 321 -3.03 3.50 1.26
N GLY A 322 -2.07 2.78 1.85
CA GLY A 322 -0.65 2.95 1.56
C GLY A 322 -0.28 2.72 0.10
N TYR A 323 -0.94 1.76 -0.57
CA TYR A 323 -0.76 1.52 -2.01
C TYR A 323 -1.23 2.71 -2.85
N VAL A 324 -2.37 3.29 -2.50
CA VAL A 324 -2.90 4.47 -3.21
C VAL A 324 -1.97 5.67 -3.05
N ILE A 325 -1.50 5.94 -1.82
CA ILE A 325 -0.55 7.03 -1.57
C ILE A 325 0.76 6.82 -2.32
N ARG A 326 1.28 5.58 -2.36
CA ARG A 326 2.46 5.24 -3.17
C ARG A 326 2.23 5.48 -4.66
N ARG A 327 1.04 5.15 -5.18
CA ARG A 327 0.68 5.39 -6.58
C ARG A 327 0.66 6.87 -6.92
N ILE A 328 0.09 7.72 -6.05
CA ILE A 328 0.08 9.17 -6.20
C ILE A 328 1.52 9.72 -6.27
N LEU A 329 2.36 9.34 -5.31
CA LEU A 329 3.76 9.77 -5.29
C LEU A 329 4.50 9.36 -6.56
N ARG A 330 4.38 8.10 -6.97
CA ARG A 330 5.02 7.58 -8.19
C ARG A 330 4.53 8.26 -9.44
N ARG A 331 3.25 8.63 -9.53
CA ARG A 331 2.70 9.43 -10.63
C ARG A 331 3.42 10.79 -10.73
N ALA A 332 3.56 11.50 -9.60
CA ALA A 332 4.28 12.77 -9.59
C ALA A 332 5.75 12.61 -10.00
N VAL A 333 6.46 11.63 -9.45
CA VAL A 333 7.87 11.35 -9.80
C VAL A 333 8.03 11.04 -11.29
N ARG A 334 7.08 10.28 -11.87
CA ARG A 334 7.07 9.98 -13.30
C ARG A 334 6.91 11.24 -14.15
N TYR A 335 5.92 12.09 -13.85
CA TYR A 335 5.74 13.36 -14.56
C TYR A 335 6.98 14.25 -14.48
N ALA A 336 7.60 14.31 -13.30
CA ALA A 336 8.85 15.05 -13.11
C ALA A 336 10.01 14.46 -13.90
N TYR A 337 10.15 13.13 -13.92
CA TYR A 337 11.18 12.45 -14.69
C TYR A 337 11.02 12.68 -16.20
N THR A 338 9.77 12.55 -16.70
CA THR A 338 9.47 12.59 -18.13
C THR A 338 9.49 14.02 -18.68
N PHE A 339 8.83 14.98 -17.99
CA PHE A 339 8.57 16.30 -18.56
C PHE A 339 9.36 17.44 -17.89
N LEU A 340 9.86 17.24 -16.66
CA LEU A 340 10.67 18.25 -15.97
C LEU A 340 12.16 17.89 -15.89
N GLY A 341 12.57 16.77 -16.51
CA GLY A 341 13.96 16.35 -16.56
C GLY A 341 14.57 15.95 -15.21
N GLN A 342 13.76 15.71 -14.17
CA GLN A 342 14.24 15.38 -12.84
C GLN A 342 14.63 13.91 -12.76
N LYS A 343 15.94 13.62 -12.84
CA LYS A 343 16.49 12.24 -12.81
C LYS A 343 16.88 11.79 -11.40
N GLU A 344 16.90 12.70 -10.43
CA GLU A 344 17.19 12.46 -9.03
C GLU A 344 16.00 12.89 -8.17
N ALA A 345 15.93 12.38 -6.93
CA ALA A 345 14.88 12.75 -5.98
C ALA A 345 14.89 14.27 -5.71
N PHE A 346 13.74 14.92 -5.87
CA PHE A 346 13.61 16.37 -5.71
C PHE A 346 12.35 16.82 -4.96
N MET A 347 11.24 16.06 -5.01
CA MET A 347 9.97 16.41 -4.38
C MET A 347 10.11 16.64 -2.87
N PHE A 348 10.98 15.88 -2.20
CA PHE A 348 11.25 16.06 -0.77
C PHE A 348 11.71 17.49 -0.42
N ARG A 349 12.33 18.22 -1.35
CA ARG A 349 12.77 19.61 -1.18
C ARG A 349 11.59 20.57 -1.13
N LEU A 350 10.50 20.25 -1.82
CA LEU A 350 9.27 21.04 -1.86
C LEU A 350 8.50 21.03 -0.54
N VAL A 351 8.74 20.05 0.33
CA VAL A 351 8.06 19.91 1.63
C VAL A 351 8.20 21.18 2.49
N ASN A 352 9.34 21.84 2.43
CA ASN A 352 9.55 23.08 3.18
C ASN A 352 8.63 24.21 2.72
N VAL A 353 8.43 24.34 1.41
CA VAL A 353 7.53 25.36 0.84
C VAL A 353 6.09 25.05 1.23
N LEU A 354 5.66 23.80 1.13
CA LEU A 354 4.34 23.37 1.58
C LEU A 354 4.09 23.72 3.06
N ILE A 355 5.08 23.50 3.93
CA ILE A 355 4.98 23.82 5.37
C ILE A 355 4.89 25.33 5.59
N GLN A 356 5.60 26.14 4.82
CA GLN A 356 5.49 27.61 4.92
C GLN A 356 4.10 28.08 4.56
N GLU A 357 3.46 27.51 3.54
CA GLU A 357 2.14 27.96 3.08
C GLU A 357 0.99 27.41 3.94
N MET A 358 1.07 26.16 4.40
CA MET A 358 -0.05 25.47 5.04
C MET A 358 0.20 25.11 6.52
N GLY A 359 1.43 25.19 7.01
CA GLY A 359 1.79 24.74 8.36
C GLY A 359 1.15 25.54 9.50
N ALA A 360 0.76 26.80 9.26
CA ALA A 360 0.04 27.59 10.25
C ALA A 360 -1.40 27.07 10.47
N ALA A 361 -2.05 26.61 9.41
CA ALA A 361 -3.39 26.03 9.47
C ALA A 361 -3.39 24.56 9.91
N TYR A 362 -2.31 23.85 9.64
CA TYR A 362 -2.16 22.40 9.83
C TYR A 362 -0.83 22.10 10.57
N PRO A 363 -0.81 22.21 11.92
CA PRO A 363 0.41 22.08 12.72
C PRO A 363 1.07 20.69 12.64
N GLU A 364 0.35 19.67 12.17
CA GLU A 364 0.90 18.34 11.91
C GLU A 364 1.99 18.35 10.83
N LEU A 365 1.94 19.25 9.85
CA LEU A 365 2.95 19.35 8.80
C LEU A 365 4.33 19.77 9.35
N PRO A 366 4.48 20.90 10.07
CA PRO A 366 5.78 21.25 10.65
C PRO A 366 6.23 20.25 11.72
N ALA A 367 5.31 19.66 12.49
CA ALA A 367 5.64 18.66 13.51
C ALA A 367 6.27 17.39 12.89
N GLN A 368 5.88 17.01 11.66
CA GLN A 368 6.35 15.81 10.99
C GLN A 368 7.28 16.09 9.80
N ARG A 369 7.83 17.30 9.70
CA ARG A 369 8.64 17.78 8.59
C ARG A 369 9.73 16.80 8.13
N GLU A 370 10.53 16.31 9.09
CA GLU A 370 11.66 15.42 8.77
C GLU A 370 11.19 14.06 8.26
N LEU A 371 10.14 13.51 8.88
CA LEU A 371 9.54 12.25 8.44
C LEU A 371 9.00 12.38 7.02
N ILE A 372 8.19 13.41 6.75
CA ILE A 372 7.58 13.65 5.43
C ILE A 372 8.67 13.72 4.36
N ALA A 373 9.66 14.59 4.57
CA ALA A 373 10.74 14.79 3.60
C ALA A 373 11.54 13.50 3.34
N ARG A 374 11.85 12.72 4.38
CA ARG A 374 12.58 11.46 4.25
C ARG A 374 11.79 10.38 3.54
N VAL A 375 10.53 10.16 3.95
CA VAL A 375 9.68 9.15 3.33
C VAL A 375 9.51 9.44 1.84
N ILE A 376 9.25 10.69 1.47
CA ILE A 376 9.15 11.10 0.07
C ILE A 376 10.47 10.80 -0.65
N LYS A 377 11.61 11.25 -0.11
CA LYS A 377 12.92 11.05 -0.73
C LYS A 377 13.23 9.59 -0.99
N GLU A 378 13.02 8.72 -0.02
CA GLU A 378 13.35 7.29 -0.16
C GLU A 378 12.40 6.56 -1.15
N GLU A 379 11.12 6.92 -1.19
CA GLU A 379 10.21 6.39 -2.22
C GLU A 379 10.57 6.92 -3.62
N GLU A 380 10.98 8.19 -3.75
CA GLU A 380 11.50 8.74 -4.99
C GLU A 380 12.76 7.97 -5.44
N ASP A 381 13.77 7.85 -4.58
CA ASP A 381 15.02 7.13 -4.89
C ASP A 381 14.75 5.66 -5.27
N SER A 382 13.82 5.02 -4.56
CA SER A 382 13.43 3.64 -4.85
C SER A 382 12.73 3.50 -6.19
N PHE A 383 11.83 4.43 -6.52
CA PHE A 383 11.10 4.39 -7.78
C PHE A 383 11.97 4.78 -8.97
N LEU A 384 12.86 5.75 -8.84
CA LEU A 384 13.82 6.12 -9.88
C LEU A 384 14.74 4.95 -10.24
N ARG A 385 15.21 4.16 -9.26
CA ARG A 385 15.92 2.90 -9.54
C ARG A 385 15.05 1.88 -10.29
N THR A 386 13.76 1.85 -10.02
CA THR A 386 12.79 1.00 -10.73
C THR A 386 12.61 1.48 -12.17
N LEU A 387 12.52 2.80 -12.38
CA LEU A 387 12.42 3.42 -13.71
C LEU A 387 13.65 3.07 -14.56
N ASP A 388 14.85 3.26 -14.04
CA ASP A 388 16.09 2.92 -14.75
C ASP A 388 16.14 1.43 -15.14
N LYS A 389 15.75 0.55 -14.22
CA LYS A 389 15.69 -0.90 -14.48
C LYS A 389 14.63 -1.24 -15.51
N GLY A 390 13.46 -0.61 -15.44
CA GLY A 390 12.36 -0.78 -16.39
C GLY A 390 12.75 -0.35 -17.80
N ILE A 391 13.42 0.81 -17.93
CA ILE A 391 13.95 1.31 -19.21
C ILE A 391 14.94 0.31 -19.82
N ASN A 392 15.87 -0.21 -19.02
CA ASN A 392 16.84 -1.20 -19.49
C ASN A 392 16.18 -2.51 -19.96
N LEU A 393 15.16 -2.97 -19.25
CA LEU A 393 14.38 -4.15 -19.65
C LEU A 393 13.60 -3.90 -20.95
N LEU A 394 12.95 -2.73 -21.06
CA LEU A 394 12.20 -2.34 -22.25
C LEU A 394 13.13 -2.22 -23.48
N ASN A 395 14.34 -1.67 -23.31
CA ASN A 395 15.33 -1.63 -24.37
C ASN A 395 15.70 -3.05 -24.85
N GLY A 396 15.84 -4.01 -23.93
CA GLY A 396 16.05 -5.43 -24.26
C GLY A 396 14.90 -6.04 -25.07
N GLU A 397 13.64 -5.76 -24.68
CA GLU A 397 12.47 -6.21 -25.45
C GLU A 397 12.42 -5.57 -26.84
N MET A 398 12.75 -4.28 -26.97
CA MET A 398 12.84 -3.61 -28.28
C MET A 398 13.95 -4.17 -29.17
N ASP A 399 15.10 -4.55 -28.61
CA ASP A 399 16.18 -5.23 -29.35
C ASP A 399 15.73 -6.60 -29.87
N GLU A 400 14.92 -7.35 -29.08
CA GLU A 400 14.32 -8.62 -29.53
C GLU A 400 13.30 -8.40 -30.65
N LEU A 401 12.42 -7.40 -30.54
CA LEU A 401 11.48 -7.03 -31.61
C LEU A 401 12.22 -6.69 -32.90
N LYS A 402 13.31 -5.92 -32.80
CA LYS A 402 14.15 -5.57 -33.93
C LYS A 402 14.76 -6.80 -34.61
N ALA A 403 15.24 -7.76 -33.81
CA ALA A 403 15.83 -9.00 -34.33
C ALA A 403 14.81 -9.88 -35.09
N HIS A 404 13.51 -9.80 -34.70
CA HIS A 404 12.44 -10.53 -35.36
C HIS A 404 11.69 -9.74 -36.44
N GLY A 405 12.02 -8.44 -36.62
CA GLY A 405 11.36 -7.56 -37.59
C GLY A 405 9.95 -7.14 -37.17
N GLU A 406 9.62 -7.28 -35.88
CA GLU A 406 8.34 -6.90 -35.29
C GLU A 406 8.40 -5.43 -34.85
N LYS A 407 7.23 -4.77 -34.85
CA LYS A 407 7.13 -3.34 -34.45
C LYS A 407 6.15 -3.10 -33.31
N GLU A 408 5.50 -4.12 -32.82
CA GLU A 408 4.54 -4.03 -31.73
C GLU A 408 5.03 -4.82 -30.52
N LEU A 409 5.15 -4.15 -29.37
CA LEU A 409 5.40 -4.78 -28.06
C LEU A 409 4.10 -5.44 -27.59
N ARG A 410 4.15 -6.70 -27.20
CA ARG A 410 2.98 -7.42 -26.70
C ARG A 410 2.51 -6.83 -25.37
N GLY A 411 1.19 -6.71 -25.21
CA GLY A 411 0.58 -6.20 -23.98
C GLY A 411 0.96 -7.01 -22.73
N ALA A 412 1.14 -8.33 -22.87
CA ALA A 412 1.63 -9.18 -21.77
C ALA A 412 3.07 -8.84 -21.33
N GLN A 413 3.95 -8.39 -22.24
CA GLN A 413 5.30 -7.92 -21.88
C GLN A 413 5.24 -6.57 -21.18
N ALA A 414 4.44 -5.64 -21.70
CA ALA A 414 4.18 -4.36 -21.04
C ALA A 414 3.54 -4.55 -19.65
N PHE A 415 2.58 -5.48 -19.51
CA PHE A 415 1.98 -5.83 -18.24
C PHE A 415 2.99 -6.43 -17.25
N ARG A 416 3.93 -7.26 -17.70
CA ARG A 416 5.01 -7.77 -16.86
C ARG A 416 5.92 -6.64 -16.33
N LEU A 417 6.24 -5.66 -17.16
CA LEU A 417 6.98 -4.46 -16.75
C LEU A 417 6.21 -3.68 -15.69
N PHE A 418 4.91 -3.52 -15.88
CA PHE A 418 4.02 -2.85 -14.94
C PHE A 418 3.84 -3.62 -13.63
N ASP A 419 3.41 -4.87 -13.67
CA ASP A 419 3.01 -5.65 -12.49
C ASP A 419 4.21 -6.11 -11.65
N THR A 420 5.27 -6.59 -12.30
CA THR A 420 6.44 -7.16 -11.62
C THR A 420 7.47 -6.12 -11.23
N TYR A 421 7.70 -5.14 -12.09
CA TYR A 421 8.75 -4.15 -11.90
C TYR A 421 8.21 -2.76 -11.54
N GLY A 422 6.89 -2.54 -11.59
CA GLY A 422 6.26 -1.26 -11.29
C GLY A 422 6.57 -0.17 -12.32
N PHE A 423 6.90 -0.58 -13.56
CA PHE A 423 7.21 0.33 -14.66
C PHE A 423 5.91 0.73 -15.37
N PRO A 424 5.56 2.02 -15.41
CA PRO A 424 4.25 2.46 -15.90
C PRO A 424 4.03 2.20 -17.39
N LEU A 425 2.77 1.88 -17.78
CA LEU A 425 2.42 1.60 -19.18
C LEU A 425 2.69 2.81 -20.09
N ASP A 426 2.21 3.97 -19.71
CA ASP A 426 2.34 5.21 -20.48
C ASP A 426 3.82 5.62 -20.73
N LEU A 427 4.72 5.29 -19.80
CA LEU A 427 6.15 5.45 -20.04
C LEU A 427 6.68 4.37 -21.00
N THR A 428 6.15 3.14 -20.92
CA THR A 428 6.46 2.09 -21.88
C THR A 428 6.02 2.51 -23.29
N GLU A 429 4.82 3.03 -23.45
CA GLU A 429 4.29 3.53 -24.73
C GLU A 429 5.10 4.70 -25.27
N LEU A 430 5.43 5.67 -24.41
CA LEU A 430 6.25 6.82 -24.81
C LEU A 430 7.60 6.37 -25.37
N ILE A 431 8.32 5.52 -24.65
CA ILE A 431 9.64 5.04 -25.08
C ILE A 431 9.52 4.18 -26.33
N CYS A 432 8.52 3.30 -26.43
CA CYS A 432 8.24 2.53 -27.64
C CYS A 432 8.00 3.43 -28.83
N ARG A 433 7.16 4.45 -28.71
CA ARG A 433 6.84 5.40 -29.78
C ARG A 433 8.05 6.21 -30.22
N GLU A 434 8.88 6.70 -29.29
CA GLU A 434 10.12 7.41 -29.61
C GLU A 434 11.12 6.55 -30.39
N ASN A 435 11.06 5.23 -30.23
CA ASN A 435 11.91 4.27 -30.94
C ASN A 435 11.22 3.63 -32.17
N GLY A 436 10.03 4.08 -32.57
CA GLY A 436 9.29 3.60 -33.73
C GLY A 436 8.58 2.27 -33.52
N TYR A 437 8.22 1.93 -32.27
CA TYR A 437 7.43 0.77 -31.87
C TYR A 437 6.06 1.22 -31.32
N THR A 438 5.09 0.31 -31.33
CA THR A 438 3.78 0.44 -30.68
C THR A 438 3.66 -0.57 -29.55
N VAL A 439 2.67 -0.39 -28.68
CA VAL A 439 2.32 -1.32 -27.62
C VAL A 439 0.92 -1.84 -27.87
N ASN A 440 0.68 -3.14 -27.63
CA ASN A 440 -0.66 -3.72 -27.69
C ASN A 440 -1.43 -3.45 -26.41
N GLU A 441 -2.11 -2.31 -26.36
CA GLU A 441 -2.88 -1.84 -25.20
C GLU A 441 -4.05 -2.77 -24.87
N GLN A 442 -4.72 -3.35 -25.90
CA GLN A 442 -5.82 -4.25 -25.67
C GLN A 442 -5.39 -5.51 -24.91
N GLU A 443 -4.27 -6.13 -25.27
CA GLU A 443 -3.71 -7.28 -24.56
C GLU A 443 -3.28 -6.89 -23.13
N PHE A 444 -2.74 -5.68 -22.94
CA PHE A 444 -2.39 -5.15 -21.62
C PHE A 444 -3.63 -5.00 -20.72
N ASP A 445 -4.71 -4.41 -21.25
CA ASP A 445 -5.96 -4.22 -20.54
C ASP A 445 -6.63 -5.54 -20.16
N GLU A 446 -6.53 -6.55 -21.02
CA GLU A 446 -7.00 -7.91 -20.70
C GLU A 446 -6.25 -8.50 -19.49
N GLU A 447 -4.92 -8.39 -19.45
CA GLU A 447 -4.12 -8.85 -18.30
C GLU A 447 -4.41 -8.03 -17.03
N MET A 448 -4.58 -6.72 -17.17
CA MET A 448 -5.00 -5.83 -16.07
C MET A 448 -6.39 -6.20 -15.54
N ALA A 449 -7.34 -6.48 -16.43
CA ALA A 449 -8.69 -6.93 -16.06
C ALA A 449 -8.66 -8.26 -15.29
N LYS A 450 -7.81 -9.22 -15.71
CA LYS A 450 -7.60 -10.48 -15.01
C LYS A 450 -7.02 -10.27 -13.61
N GLN A 451 -6.09 -9.33 -13.45
CA GLN A 451 -5.53 -8.97 -12.14
C GLN A 451 -6.60 -8.30 -11.25
N LYS A 452 -7.34 -7.30 -11.80
CA LYS A 452 -8.42 -6.60 -11.08
C LYS A 452 -9.53 -7.55 -10.67
N ALA A 453 -9.91 -8.51 -11.54
CA ALA A 453 -10.91 -9.54 -11.23
C ALA A 453 -10.44 -10.45 -10.08
N ARG A 454 -9.15 -10.85 -10.08
CA ARG A 454 -8.55 -11.60 -8.96
C ARG A 454 -8.58 -10.81 -7.65
N ALA A 455 -8.28 -9.52 -7.69
CA ALA A 455 -8.32 -8.63 -6.53
C ALA A 455 -9.76 -8.36 -6.04
N ARG A 456 -10.72 -8.09 -6.95
CA ARG A 456 -12.14 -7.91 -6.61
C ARG A 456 -12.78 -9.16 -6.03
N ASN A 457 -12.52 -10.33 -6.62
CA ASN A 457 -13.00 -11.60 -6.09
C ASN A 457 -12.41 -11.93 -4.69
N ALA A 458 -11.32 -11.26 -4.29
CA ALA A 458 -10.77 -11.35 -2.94
C ALA A 458 -11.49 -10.46 -1.93
N ALA A 459 -12.13 -9.37 -2.33
CA ALA A 459 -12.61 -8.28 -1.49
C ALA A 459 -14.15 -8.11 -1.40
N GLN A 460 -14.97 -8.90 -2.12
CA GLN A 460 -16.42 -8.76 -2.05
C GLN A 460 -16.96 -9.24 -0.71
N VAL A 461 -17.47 -8.29 0.09
CA VAL A 461 -18.28 -8.49 1.29
C VAL A 461 -19.63 -7.81 1.04
N GLU A 462 -20.70 -8.56 1.13
CA GLU A 462 -22.07 -8.03 1.05
C GLU A 462 -22.65 -7.98 2.46
N ASN A 463 -22.80 -6.77 3.00
CA ASN A 463 -23.43 -6.55 4.29
C ASN A 463 -24.95 -6.47 4.13
N GLY A 464 -25.68 -7.28 4.88
CA GLY A 464 -27.14 -7.15 5.03
C GLY A 464 -27.53 -5.94 5.91
N ASP A 465 -28.83 -5.65 5.95
CA ASP A 465 -29.36 -4.61 6.84
C ASP A 465 -29.41 -5.07 8.29
N TRP A 466 -29.30 -4.11 9.22
CA TRP A 466 -29.42 -4.37 10.64
C TRP A 466 -30.85 -4.74 11.04
N VAL A 467 -31.02 -5.90 11.64
CA VAL A 467 -32.27 -6.31 12.31
C VAL A 467 -32.18 -5.89 13.77
N VAL A 468 -32.94 -4.89 14.15
CA VAL A 468 -32.99 -4.37 15.53
C VAL A 468 -33.95 -5.23 16.36
N LEU A 469 -33.45 -5.80 17.44
CA LEU A 469 -34.25 -6.59 18.41
C LEU A 469 -34.64 -5.75 19.62
N ARG A 470 -33.73 -4.87 20.05
CA ARG A 470 -33.94 -3.99 21.21
C ARG A 470 -33.28 -2.63 20.91
N GLU A 471 -33.90 -1.56 21.33
CA GLU A 471 -33.28 -0.24 21.39
C GLU A 471 -32.35 -0.18 22.60
N GLY A 472 -31.20 0.51 22.45
CA GLY A 472 -30.24 0.68 23.53
C GLY A 472 -28.85 1.02 23.00
N GLU A 473 -28.00 1.44 23.92
CA GLU A 473 -26.59 1.70 23.65
C GLU A 473 -25.73 0.55 24.16
N GLN A 474 -24.57 0.34 23.57
CA GLN A 474 -23.61 -0.66 24.00
C GLN A 474 -22.68 -0.07 25.06
N GLU A 475 -22.48 -0.81 26.16
CA GLU A 475 -21.48 -0.49 27.18
C GLU A 475 -20.36 -1.56 27.18
N PHE A 476 -19.09 -1.10 27.14
CA PHE A 476 -17.93 -1.98 27.26
C PHE A 476 -17.54 -2.17 28.73
N VAL A 477 -17.65 -3.39 29.22
CA VAL A 477 -17.33 -3.77 30.61
C VAL A 477 -16.06 -4.62 30.75
N GLY A 478 -15.34 -4.81 29.64
CA GLY A 478 -14.25 -5.78 29.50
C GLY A 478 -12.93 -5.41 30.20
N TYR A 479 -12.80 -4.20 30.77
CA TYR A 479 -11.67 -3.90 31.64
C TYR A 479 -11.75 -4.59 33.01
N ASP A 480 -12.97 -4.84 33.49
CA ASP A 480 -13.23 -5.39 34.82
C ASP A 480 -13.81 -6.80 34.79
N HIS A 481 -14.42 -7.18 33.67
CA HIS A 481 -15.16 -8.43 33.55
C HIS A 481 -14.70 -9.24 32.32
N THR A 482 -14.55 -10.54 32.49
CA THR A 482 -14.35 -11.52 31.40
C THR A 482 -15.62 -12.31 31.07
N GLU A 483 -16.61 -12.21 31.94
CA GLU A 483 -17.96 -12.77 31.78
C GLU A 483 -18.97 -11.73 32.23
N TYR A 484 -20.05 -11.54 31.47
CA TYR A 484 -21.09 -10.57 31.80
C TYR A 484 -22.43 -10.95 31.16
N PRO A 485 -23.59 -10.80 31.88
CA PRO A 485 -24.89 -10.99 31.27
C PRO A 485 -25.17 -9.91 30.22
N CYS A 486 -25.77 -10.30 29.11
CA CYS A 486 -26.03 -9.41 28.00
C CYS A 486 -27.23 -9.84 27.15
N HIS A 487 -27.75 -8.90 26.36
CA HIS A 487 -28.74 -9.13 25.34
C HIS A 487 -28.24 -8.66 23.99
N ILE A 488 -28.74 -9.28 22.92
CA ILE A 488 -28.48 -8.83 21.55
C ILE A 488 -29.39 -7.63 21.27
N LEU A 489 -28.79 -6.49 20.97
CA LEU A 489 -29.50 -5.29 20.52
C LEU A 489 -29.92 -5.42 19.07
N ARG A 490 -28.96 -5.78 18.19
CA ARG A 490 -29.16 -5.91 16.76
C ARG A 490 -28.18 -6.89 16.14
N TYR A 491 -28.52 -7.40 14.96
CA TYR A 491 -27.63 -8.24 14.16
C TYR A 491 -27.82 -7.99 12.67
N ARG A 492 -26.82 -8.38 11.85
CA ARG A 492 -26.93 -8.43 10.39
C ARG A 492 -26.23 -9.67 9.84
N GLU A 493 -26.73 -10.15 8.70
CA GLU A 493 -26.09 -11.22 7.93
C GLU A 493 -25.03 -10.61 7.02
N VAL A 494 -23.84 -11.25 6.96
CA VAL A 494 -22.76 -10.84 6.09
C VAL A 494 -22.37 -12.00 5.21
N LYS A 495 -22.35 -11.76 3.88
CA LYS A 495 -21.95 -12.75 2.88
C LYS A 495 -20.58 -12.40 2.33
N GLN A 496 -19.63 -13.32 2.46
CA GLN A 496 -18.29 -13.17 1.92
C GLN A 496 -17.94 -14.40 1.09
N LYS A 497 -17.94 -14.28 -0.24
CA LYS A 497 -17.64 -15.36 -1.19
C LYS A 497 -18.53 -16.60 -1.01
N LYS A 498 -18.08 -17.60 -0.23
CA LYS A 498 -18.76 -18.87 0.02
C LYS A 498 -19.12 -19.05 1.49
N SER A 499 -18.89 -18.06 2.34
CA SER A 499 -19.17 -18.10 3.76
C SER A 499 -20.20 -17.03 4.12
N THR A 500 -21.14 -17.41 4.96
CA THR A 500 -22.09 -16.50 5.61
C THR A 500 -21.75 -16.48 7.08
N PHE A 501 -21.75 -15.31 7.69
CA PHE A 501 -21.59 -15.10 9.12
C PHE A 501 -22.50 -13.97 9.59
N PHE A 502 -22.61 -13.79 10.88
CA PHE A 502 -23.47 -12.77 11.47
C PHE A 502 -22.65 -11.80 12.29
N GLU A 503 -22.96 -10.54 12.17
CA GLU A 503 -22.44 -9.47 12.99
C GLU A 503 -23.49 -9.10 14.03
N VAL A 504 -23.09 -9.04 15.29
CA VAL A 504 -23.98 -8.89 16.43
C VAL A 504 -23.49 -7.78 17.35
N VAL A 505 -24.39 -6.91 17.78
CA VAL A 505 -24.16 -5.87 18.79
C VAL A 505 -24.87 -6.26 20.07
N LEU A 506 -24.14 -6.25 21.19
CA LEU A 506 -24.66 -6.53 22.54
C LEU A 506 -24.89 -5.22 23.30
N ASP A 507 -25.81 -5.23 24.28
CA ASP A 507 -26.01 -4.10 25.22
C ASP A 507 -24.81 -3.92 26.18
N TYR A 508 -24.37 -5.00 26.81
CA TYR A 508 -23.15 -5.07 27.59
C TYR A 508 -22.17 -6.03 26.95
N THR A 509 -20.90 -5.60 26.79
CA THR A 509 -19.92 -6.51 26.23
C THR A 509 -18.61 -6.52 27.02
N PRO A 510 -18.15 -7.72 27.45
CA PRO A 510 -16.80 -7.88 27.96
C PRO A 510 -15.78 -8.05 26.83
N PHE A 511 -16.19 -8.21 25.56
CA PHE A 511 -15.30 -8.45 24.43
C PHE A 511 -14.65 -7.17 23.95
N TYR A 512 -13.32 -7.14 23.90
CA TYR A 512 -12.55 -6.08 23.30
C TYR A 512 -12.68 -6.13 21.78
N GLY A 513 -13.13 -5.04 21.17
CA GLY A 513 -13.14 -4.90 19.70
C GLY A 513 -11.79 -4.48 19.16
N GLU A 514 -11.39 -5.03 18.02
CA GLU A 514 -10.11 -4.74 17.36
C GLU A 514 -9.87 -3.22 17.25
N MET A 515 -8.85 -2.71 17.94
CA MET A 515 -8.48 -1.29 17.97
C MET A 515 -7.04 -1.11 18.45
N GLY A 516 -6.38 -0.03 18.03
CA GLY A 516 -5.02 0.32 18.49
C GLY A 516 -3.97 -0.75 18.18
N GLY A 517 -4.21 -1.59 17.17
CA GLY A 517 -3.34 -2.70 16.81
C GLY A 517 -3.55 -4.00 17.59
N GLN A 518 -4.36 -4.00 18.66
CA GLN A 518 -4.73 -5.23 19.37
C GLN A 518 -5.90 -5.89 18.64
N VAL A 519 -5.78 -7.22 18.38
CA VAL A 519 -6.85 -8.03 17.80
C VAL A 519 -8.07 -8.10 18.72
N GLY A 520 -9.23 -8.32 18.11
CA GLY A 520 -10.48 -8.52 18.84
C GLY A 520 -10.49 -9.81 19.67
N ASP A 521 -11.26 -9.80 20.74
CA ASP A 521 -11.43 -10.98 21.57
C ASP A 521 -12.29 -12.05 20.88
N GLN A 522 -11.99 -13.25 21.25
CA GLN A 522 -12.77 -14.44 20.93
C GLN A 522 -13.45 -14.99 22.18
N GLY A 523 -14.44 -15.86 22.00
CA GLY A 523 -15.11 -16.51 23.12
C GLY A 523 -16.47 -17.08 22.75
N LYS A 524 -17.48 -16.90 23.60
CA LYS A 524 -18.79 -17.52 23.39
C LYS A 524 -19.90 -16.71 24.08
N LEU A 525 -21.11 -16.83 23.53
CA LEU A 525 -22.36 -16.45 24.17
C LEU A 525 -23.05 -17.73 24.68
N VAL A 526 -23.39 -17.75 25.95
CA VAL A 526 -23.99 -18.92 26.64
C VAL A 526 -25.38 -18.56 27.15
N SER A 527 -26.40 -19.30 26.74
CA SER A 527 -27.74 -19.26 27.33
C SER A 527 -28.01 -20.56 28.09
N SER A 528 -29.24 -20.73 28.62
CA SER A 528 -29.67 -21.98 29.29
C SER A 528 -29.58 -23.21 28.38
N ASP A 529 -29.79 -23.02 27.06
CA ASP A 529 -30.05 -24.10 26.12
C ASP A 529 -28.96 -24.27 25.08
N GLU A 530 -28.16 -23.22 24.83
CA GLU A 530 -27.14 -23.27 23.80
C GLU A 530 -25.88 -22.45 24.09
N THR A 531 -24.84 -22.76 23.35
CA THR A 531 -23.60 -21.99 23.30
C THR A 531 -23.27 -21.60 21.85
N VAL A 532 -23.05 -20.34 21.60
CA VAL A 532 -22.66 -19.79 20.30
C VAL A 532 -21.25 -19.18 20.36
N VAL A 533 -20.39 -19.58 19.46
CA VAL A 533 -18.99 -19.12 19.43
C VAL A 533 -18.91 -17.73 18.82
N VAL A 534 -18.26 -16.83 19.54
CA VAL A 534 -17.77 -15.54 19.03
C VAL A 534 -16.36 -15.78 18.47
N SER A 535 -16.24 -15.77 17.15
CA SER A 535 -14.99 -16.11 16.47
C SER A 535 -14.03 -14.92 16.35
N ASP A 536 -14.52 -13.70 16.48
CA ASP A 536 -13.77 -12.45 16.43
C ASP A 536 -14.64 -11.31 16.96
N THR A 537 -14.03 -10.21 17.38
CA THR A 537 -14.74 -8.99 17.75
C THR A 537 -14.08 -7.79 17.07
N LYS A 538 -14.81 -7.14 16.18
CA LYS A 538 -14.36 -5.96 15.44
C LYS A 538 -14.89 -4.68 16.05
N ARG A 539 -14.36 -3.55 15.61
CA ARG A 539 -14.88 -2.25 15.98
C ARG A 539 -15.43 -1.53 14.76
N GLU A 540 -16.66 -1.08 14.83
CA GLU A 540 -17.33 -0.27 13.82
C GLU A 540 -18.09 0.85 14.51
N ASN A 541 -17.87 2.12 14.13
CA ASN A 541 -18.56 3.29 14.68
C ASN A 541 -18.56 3.31 16.21
N ASN A 542 -17.41 3.11 16.83
CA ASN A 542 -17.21 3.03 18.28
C ASN A 542 -17.94 1.88 19.02
N GLN A 543 -18.48 0.92 18.29
CA GLN A 543 -19.14 -0.26 18.86
C GLN A 543 -18.34 -1.52 18.61
N SER A 544 -18.37 -2.45 19.57
CA SER A 544 -17.82 -3.80 19.40
C SER A 544 -18.83 -4.65 18.64
N ILE A 545 -18.40 -5.18 17.50
CA ILE A 545 -19.19 -6.05 16.62
C ILE A 545 -18.69 -7.48 16.77
N HIS A 546 -19.54 -8.36 17.28
CA HIS A 546 -19.21 -9.75 17.53
C HIS A 546 -19.51 -10.60 16.30
N ILE A 547 -18.55 -11.39 15.84
CA ILE A 547 -18.67 -12.22 14.63
C ILE A 547 -19.08 -13.63 15.02
N LEU A 548 -20.28 -14.03 14.60
CA LEU A 548 -20.84 -15.35 14.84
C LEU A 548 -20.96 -16.13 13.52
N LYS A 549 -20.63 -17.41 13.53
CA LYS A 549 -20.85 -18.30 12.37
C LYS A 549 -22.32 -18.72 12.20
N ARG A 550 -23.09 -18.64 13.25
CA ARG A 550 -24.55 -18.89 13.26
C ARG A 550 -25.21 -18.00 14.31
N MET A 551 -26.45 -17.63 14.08
CA MET A 551 -27.27 -16.98 15.12
C MET A 551 -27.72 -17.98 16.19
N PRO A 552 -27.97 -17.51 17.43
CA PRO A 552 -28.71 -18.28 18.42
C PRO A 552 -30.10 -18.67 17.89
N GLN A 553 -30.69 -19.74 18.46
CA GLN A 553 -32.06 -20.16 18.10
C GLN A 553 -33.09 -19.13 18.51
N ASP A 554 -32.95 -18.58 19.71
CA ASP A 554 -33.69 -17.40 20.15
C ASP A 554 -32.73 -16.24 20.45
N PRO A 555 -32.55 -15.29 19.53
CA PRO A 555 -31.65 -14.15 19.72
C PRO A 555 -32.20 -13.09 20.70
N THR A 556 -33.43 -13.27 21.25
CA THR A 556 -34.06 -12.35 22.22
C THR A 556 -33.81 -12.70 23.67
N GLU A 557 -33.20 -13.88 23.92
CA GLU A 557 -32.85 -14.36 25.28
C GLU A 557 -31.71 -13.53 25.90
N GLU A 558 -31.57 -13.71 27.22
CA GLU A 558 -30.37 -13.23 27.92
C GLU A 558 -29.22 -14.26 27.73
N PHE A 559 -28.05 -13.77 27.40
CA PHE A 559 -26.85 -14.56 27.29
C PHE A 559 -25.82 -14.14 28.34
N THR A 560 -24.97 -15.05 28.72
CA THR A 560 -23.69 -14.70 29.36
C THR A 560 -22.61 -14.62 28.30
N ALA A 561 -22.07 -13.45 28.08
CA ALA A 561 -20.92 -13.22 27.19
C ALA A 561 -19.65 -13.62 27.93
N CYS A 562 -18.95 -14.66 27.44
CA CYS A 562 -17.73 -15.22 28.05
C CYS A 562 -16.55 -15.09 27.09
N VAL A 563 -15.54 -14.34 27.49
CA VAL A 563 -14.30 -14.16 26.73
C VAL A 563 -13.39 -15.38 26.88
N ASP A 564 -12.62 -15.72 25.87
CA ASP A 564 -11.53 -16.68 25.96
C ASP A 564 -10.37 -16.06 26.76
N VAL A 565 -10.37 -16.31 28.06
CA VAL A 565 -9.42 -15.71 29.01
C VAL A 565 -7.96 -16.03 28.67
N PRO A 566 -7.58 -17.28 28.35
CA PRO A 566 -6.19 -17.59 27.93
C PRO A 566 -5.71 -16.74 26.76
N LEU A 567 -6.51 -16.58 25.70
CA LEU A 567 -6.16 -15.78 24.53
C LEU A 567 -6.06 -14.29 24.87
N ARG A 568 -7.02 -13.77 25.68
CA ARG A 568 -6.99 -12.39 26.14
C ARG A 568 -5.74 -12.09 26.98
N GLU A 569 -5.42 -12.96 27.96
CA GLU A 569 -4.25 -12.76 28.79
C GLU A 569 -2.95 -12.81 27.99
N ALA A 570 -2.84 -13.69 26.99
CA ALA A 570 -1.71 -13.71 26.08
C ALA A 570 -1.59 -12.42 25.28
N SER A 571 -2.72 -11.92 24.71
CA SER A 571 -2.75 -10.63 24.03
C SER A 571 -2.40 -9.47 24.96
N ALA A 572 -2.88 -9.47 26.21
CA ALA A 572 -2.56 -8.44 27.21
C ALA A 572 -1.06 -8.43 27.56
N ARG A 573 -0.41 -9.60 27.65
CA ARG A 573 1.04 -9.69 27.83
C ARG A 573 1.81 -9.05 26.67
N ASN A 574 1.44 -9.40 25.44
CA ASN A 574 2.04 -8.84 24.24
C ASN A 574 1.76 -7.34 24.10
N HIS A 575 0.56 -6.86 24.48
CA HIS A 575 0.24 -5.43 24.45
C HIS A 575 1.08 -4.63 25.44
N THR A 576 1.16 -5.09 26.67
CA THR A 576 1.99 -4.42 27.69
C THR A 576 3.48 -4.45 27.30
N ALA A 577 3.95 -5.56 26.73
CA ALA A 577 5.32 -5.65 26.20
C ALA A 577 5.56 -4.67 25.03
N THR A 578 4.53 -4.36 24.24
CA THR A 578 4.63 -3.35 23.16
C THR A 578 4.91 -1.95 23.71
N HIS A 579 4.24 -1.55 24.79
CA HIS A 579 4.52 -0.28 25.49
C HIS A 579 5.94 -0.23 26.06
N LEU A 580 6.39 -1.32 26.70
CA LEU A 580 7.77 -1.40 27.20
C LEU A 580 8.79 -1.36 26.06
N LEU A 581 8.44 -1.95 24.90
CA LEU A 581 9.29 -1.94 23.71
C LEU A 581 9.39 -0.53 23.11
N ASP A 582 8.31 0.23 22.99
CA ASP A 582 8.34 1.62 22.53
C ASP A 582 9.27 2.47 23.41
N TYR A 583 9.09 2.37 24.72
CA TYR A 583 9.96 3.04 25.67
C TYR A 583 11.44 2.62 25.48
N ALA A 584 11.72 1.34 25.40
CA ALA A 584 13.08 0.83 25.26
C ALA A 584 13.75 1.25 23.94
N LEU A 585 13.00 1.26 22.84
CA LEU A 585 13.48 1.75 21.55
C LEU A 585 13.87 3.22 21.60
N LYS A 586 13.05 4.08 22.23
CA LYS A 586 13.38 5.50 22.45
C LYS A 586 14.66 5.67 23.27
N GLN A 587 14.84 4.87 24.32
CA GLN A 587 16.03 4.94 25.17
C GLN A 587 17.32 4.47 24.46
N VAL A 588 17.22 3.52 23.54
CA VAL A 588 18.38 2.95 22.85
C VAL A 588 18.71 3.66 21.55
N LEU A 589 17.69 4.02 20.76
CA LEU A 589 17.83 4.58 19.42
C LEU A 589 17.65 6.10 19.37
N GLY A 590 16.96 6.69 20.36
CA GLY A 590 16.72 8.11 20.50
C GLY A 590 15.25 8.55 20.31
N ASP A 591 14.99 9.82 20.61
CA ASP A 591 13.63 10.40 20.68
C ASP A 591 12.90 10.49 19.32
N HIS A 592 13.59 10.29 18.21
CA HIS A 592 12.99 10.23 16.87
C HIS A 592 12.17 8.95 16.62
N VAL A 593 12.25 7.98 17.53
CA VAL A 593 11.44 6.76 17.46
C VAL A 593 10.00 7.09 17.79
N GLU A 594 9.12 6.91 16.82
CA GLU A 594 7.67 7.06 16.99
C GLU A 594 6.97 5.82 16.41
N GLN A 595 5.94 5.35 17.09
CA GLN A 595 5.11 4.27 16.57
C GLN A 595 4.43 4.69 15.26
N LYS A 596 4.56 3.86 14.23
CA LYS A 596 3.89 4.02 12.92
C LYS A 596 2.83 2.96 12.67
N GLY A 597 2.84 1.90 13.44
CA GLY A 597 1.84 0.85 13.43
C GLY A 597 2.17 -0.20 14.48
N SER A 598 1.16 -0.95 14.89
CA SER A 598 1.31 -2.10 15.77
C SER A 598 0.35 -3.21 15.38
N TYR A 599 0.67 -4.41 15.77
CA TYR A 599 -0.21 -5.56 15.72
C TYR A 599 0.07 -6.43 16.94
N VAL A 600 -0.96 -6.72 17.72
CA VAL A 600 -0.85 -7.44 18.98
C VAL A 600 -1.88 -8.57 18.99
N SER A 601 -1.41 -9.80 19.06
CA SER A 601 -2.23 -11.01 19.18
C SER A 601 -1.78 -11.84 20.37
N ALA A 602 -2.40 -12.99 20.59
CA ALA A 602 -1.99 -13.95 21.61
C ALA A 602 -0.59 -14.53 21.38
N ASP A 603 -0.22 -14.72 20.10
CA ASP A 603 1.02 -15.41 19.71
C ASP A 603 2.21 -14.46 19.55
N THR A 604 1.97 -13.23 19.08
CA THR A 604 3.04 -12.32 18.69
C THR A 604 2.63 -10.87 18.81
N LEU A 605 3.62 -10.02 18.97
CA LEU A 605 3.50 -8.58 18.77
C LEU A 605 4.36 -8.12 17.61
N ARG A 606 3.90 -7.10 16.92
CA ARG A 606 4.63 -6.43 15.84
C ARG A 606 4.58 -4.93 16.08
N PHE A 607 5.73 -4.29 16.02
CA PHE A 607 5.87 -2.87 16.25
C PHE A 607 6.61 -2.21 15.09
N ASP A 608 5.92 -1.31 14.39
CA ASP A 608 6.44 -0.54 13.27
C ASP A 608 6.78 0.88 13.78
N PHE A 609 8.00 1.34 13.57
CA PHE A 609 8.47 2.59 14.13
C PHE A 609 9.38 3.35 13.16
N SER A 610 9.46 4.68 13.35
CA SER A 610 10.36 5.53 12.58
C SER A 610 11.81 5.28 12.97
N HIS A 611 12.60 4.77 12.04
CA HIS A 611 14.05 4.66 12.17
C HIS A 611 14.69 4.47 10.78
N PHE A 612 15.83 5.12 10.55
CA PHE A 612 16.35 5.35 9.20
C PHE A 612 17.40 4.36 8.73
N GLN A 613 17.85 3.52 9.63
CA GLN A 613 18.85 2.49 9.33
C GLN A 613 18.45 1.15 9.92
N LYS A 614 19.10 0.09 9.50
CA LYS A 614 18.93 -1.23 10.11
C LYS A 614 19.36 -1.13 11.57
N VAL A 615 18.52 -1.63 12.48
CA VAL A 615 18.88 -1.76 13.89
C VAL A 615 19.92 -2.88 14.04
N THR A 616 21.02 -2.58 14.68
CA THR A 616 22.11 -3.55 14.84
C THR A 616 21.77 -4.63 15.87
N ASP A 617 22.39 -5.79 15.75
CA ASP A 617 22.19 -6.91 16.70
C ASP A 617 22.54 -6.51 18.15
N GLU A 618 23.47 -5.59 18.32
CA GLU A 618 23.84 -5.04 19.63
C GLU A 618 22.72 -4.13 20.19
N GLU A 619 22.18 -3.24 19.39
CA GLU A 619 21.04 -2.38 19.75
C GLU A 619 19.81 -3.22 20.07
N LEU A 620 19.47 -4.20 19.22
CA LEU A 620 18.36 -5.13 19.48
C LEU A 620 18.52 -5.85 20.80
N ARG A 621 19.74 -6.31 21.11
CA ARG A 621 20.03 -6.96 22.40
C ARG A 621 19.88 -6.01 23.57
N ARG A 622 20.28 -4.75 23.44
CA ARG A 622 20.10 -3.74 24.49
C ARG A 622 18.62 -3.43 24.72
N VAL A 623 17.82 -3.30 23.64
CA VAL A 623 16.38 -3.12 23.72
C VAL A 623 15.74 -4.29 24.46
N GLU A 624 16.01 -5.52 24.04
CA GLU A 624 15.50 -6.75 24.66
C GLU A 624 15.86 -6.84 26.16
N GLN A 625 17.10 -6.52 26.51
CA GLN A 625 17.57 -6.50 27.89
C GLN A 625 16.84 -5.47 28.74
N LEU A 626 16.58 -4.27 28.17
CA LEU A 626 15.87 -3.21 28.87
C LEU A 626 14.40 -3.59 29.10
N VAL A 627 13.70 -4.11 28.08
CA VAL A 627 12.32 -4.61 28.23
C VAL A 627 12.25 -5.68 29.33
N ASN A 628 13.12 -6.71 29.26
CA ASN A 628 13.14 -7.76 30.27
C ASN A 628 13.56 -7.24 31.67
N SER A 629 14.32 -6.15 31.75
CA SER A 629 14.61 -5.49 33.03
C SER A 629 13.36 -4.84 33.64
N LEU A 630 12.53 -4.18 32.84
CA LEU A 630 11.26 -3.59 33.26
C LEU A 630 10.25 -4.67 33.66
N ILE A 631 10.24 -5.81 32.97
CA ILE A 631 9.41 -6.97 33.32
C ILE A 631 9.77 -7.48 34.72
N ARG A 632 11.07 -7.66 35.01
CA ARG A 632 11.56 -8.15 36.32
C ARG A 632 11.33 -7.18 37.47
N GLN A 633 11.08 -5.90 37.19
CA GLN A 633 10.72 -4.91 38.21
C GLN A 633 9.30 -5.08 38.72
N ASP A 634 8.46 -5.86 38.07
CA ASP A 634 7.06 -6.13 38.42
C ASP A 634 6.26 -4.84 38.66
N LEU A 635 6.41 -3.90 37.71
CA LEU A 635 5.76 -2.61 37.78
C LEU A 635 4.25 -2.78 37.69
N GLN A 636 3.52 -2.19 38.65
CA GLN A 636 2.06 -2.28 38.70
C GLN A 636 1.43 -1.36 37.62
N LEU A 637 0.28 -1.78 37.12
CA LEU A 637 -0.56 -0.96 36.23
C LEU A 637 -1.06 0.26 37.01
N ASP A 638 -0.73 1.45 36.52
CA ASP A 638 -1.30 2.71 36.94
C ASP A 638 -2.21 3.22 35.82
N GLU A 639 -3.52 3.15 36.04
CA GLU A 639 -4.54 3.36 35.03
C GLU A 639 -5.47 4.51 35.39
N HIS A 640 -5.65 5.45 34.47
CA HIS A 640 -6.63 6.54 34.57
C HIS A 640 -7.60 6.44 33.36
N ARG A 641 -8.82 5.94 33.60
CA ARG A 641 -9.77 5.61 32.53
C ARG A 641 -10.46 6.80 31.89
N ASP A 642 -10.54 7.94 32.58
CA ASP A 642 -11.30 9.10 32.14
C ASP A 642 -10.61 10.37 32.62
N MET A 643 -9.47 10.70 31.99
CA MET A 643 -8.66 11.86 32.33
C MET A 643 -8.81 12.96 31.28
N PRO A 644 -8.93 14.25 31.67
CA PRO A 644 -8.85 15.35 30.71
C PRO A 644 -7.53 15.32 29.93
N MET A 645 -7.59 15.53 28.62
CA MET A 645 -6.44 15.46 27.70
C MET A 645 -5.26 16.33 28.19
N GLU A 646 -5.54 17.55 28.66
CA GLU A 646 -4.52 18.49 29.11
C GLU A 646 -3.80 18.04 30.40
N GLU A 647 -4.50 17.29 31.26
CA GLU A 647 -3.86 16.69 32.46
C GLU A 647 -3.02 15.49 32.09
N ALA A 648 -3.51 14.68 31.15
CA ALA A 648 -2.82 13.49 30.65
C ALA A 648 -1.49 13.87 29.96
N LYS A 649 -1.46 14.95 29.18
CA LYS A 649 -0.24 15.50 28.57
C LYS A 649 0.79 15.94 29.63
N LYS A 650 0.33 16.51 30.78
CA LYS A 650 1.22 16.92 31.88
C LYS A 650 1.88 15.73 32.57
N LEU A 651 1.26 14.53 32.50
CA LEU A 651 1.87 13.29 33.01
C LEU A 651 2.97 12.74 32.09
N GLY A 652 3.18 13.38 30.94
CA GLY A 652 4.13 12.92 29.92
C GLY A 652 3.61 11.73 29.11
N ALA A 653 2.29 11.52 29.09
CA ALA A 653 1.70 10.43 28.33
C ALA A 653 1.87 10.68 26.82
N VAL A 654 2.39 9.67 26.12
CA VAL A 654 2.62 9.68 24.67
C VAL A 654 1.32 9.35 23.95
N ALA A 655 0.93 10.20 23.00
CA ALA A 655 -0.19 9.94 22.11
C ALA A 655 0.30 9.11 20.89
N LEU A 656 -0.49 8.13 20.46
CA LEU A 656 -0.21 7.44 19.22
C LEU A 656 -0.38 8.39 18.03
N PHE A 657 0.57 8.36 17.13
CA PHE A 657 0.57 9.21 15.95
C PHE A 657 -0.60 8.88 15.01
N GLY A 658 -1.35 9.90 14.60
CA GLY A 658 -2.48 9.79 13.67
C GLY A 658 -3.79 9.27 14.29
N GLU A 659 -3.93 9.20 15.61
CA GLU A 659 -5.21 8.92 16.28
C GLU A 659 -5.86 10.20 16.79
N LYS A 660 -7.17 10.30 16.64
CA LYS A 660 -7.98 11.35 17.26
C LYS A 660 -8.41 10.88 18.65
N TYR A 661 -7.97 11.59 19.64
CA TYR A 661 -8.44 11.41 21.02
C TYR A 661 -9.52 12.45 21.31
N GLY A 662 -10.54 12.06 22.07
CA GLY A 662 -11.53 13.01 22.59
C GLY A 662 -10.92 13.95 23.65
N ASP A 663 -11.77 14.81 24.22
CA ASP A 663 -11.34 15.72 25.33
C ASP A 663 -10.94 14.95 26.60
N ARG A 664 -11.32 13.68 26.69
CA ARG A 664 -11.03 12.76 27.79
C ARG A 664 -10.39 11.49 27.24
N VAL A 665 -9.36 10.99 27.90
CA VAL A 665 -8.52 9.87 27.44
C VAL A 665 -8.27 8.87 28.55
N ARG A 666 -8.00 7.63 28.17
CA ARG A 666 -7.46 6.62 29.08
C ARG A 666 -5.94 6.66 29.01
N VAL A 667 -5.30 6.78 30.19
CA VAL A 667 -3.84 6.73 30.34
C VAL A 667 -3.46 5.42 31.00
N VAL A 668 -2.48 4.74 30.41
CA VAL A 668 -1.88 3.50 30.91
C VAL A 668 -0.42 3.74 31.19
N ARG A 669 0.00 3.46 32.41
CA ARG A 669 1.38 3.68 32.86
C ARG A 669 1.97 2.44 33.56
N PHE A 670 3.19 2.09 33.17
CA PHE A 670 4.04 1.09 33.82
C PHE A 670 5.42 1.73 34.11
N GLY A 671 5.55 2.31 35.29
CA GLY A 671 6.77 3.01 35.67
C GLY A 671 7.11 4.16 34.69
N PRO A 672 8.19 4.03 33.89
CA PRO A 672 8.59 5.08 32.95
C PRO A 672 7.80 5.09 31.63
N SER A 673 7.12 4.00 31.27
CA SER A 673 6.25 3.95 30.08
C SER A 673 4.88 4.52 30.44
N CYS A 674 4.42 5.53 29.69
CA CYS A 674 3.14 6.20 29.92
C CYS A 674 2.52 6.60 28.58
N GLU A 675 1.34 6.04 28.24
CA GLU A 675 0.74 6.18 26.92
C GLU A 675 -0.78 6.33 26.97
N PHE A 676 -1.35 6.97 25.96
CA PHE A 676 -2.79 6.92 25.71
C PHE A 676 -3.13 5.58 25.09
N CYS A 677 -3.87 4.74 25.79
CA CYS A 677 -4.18 3.41 25.30
C CYS A 677 -5.54 2.91 25.76
N GLY A 678 -6.37 2.47 24.80
CA GLY A 678 -7.66 1.82 25.04
C GLY A 678 -7.57 0.29 25.17
N GLY A 679 -6.38 -0.31 25.00
CA GLY A 679 -6.20 -1.77 24.96
C GLY A 679 -6.22 -2.47 26.32
N ILE A 680 -6.18 -3.78 26.29
CA ILE A 680 -6.14 -4.63 27.49
C ILE A 680 -4.68 -4.86 27.92
N HIS A 681 -4.40 -4.69 29.20
CA HIS A 681 -3.08 -4.81 29.79
C HIS A 681 -3.03 -5.77 30.96
N VAL A 682 -1.84 -6.28 31.25
CA VAL A 682 -1.60 -7.07 32.48
C VAL A 682 -1.63 -6.17 33.72
N ALA A 683 -1.98 -6.72 34.89
CA ALA A 683 -2.02 -5.98 36.15
C ALA A 683 -0.62 -5.56 36.64
N ALA A 684 0.43 -6.29 36.24
CA ALA A 684 1.81 -6.00 36.56
C ALA A 684 2.74 -6.57 35.48
N THR A 685 3.89 -5.89 35.23
CA THR A 685 4.82 -6.28 34.18
C THR A 685 5.41 -7.68 34.37
N GLY A 686 5.54 -8.17 35.62
CA GLY A 686 6.01 -9.54 35.90
C GLY A 686 5.15 -10.64 35.29
N ARG A 687 3.85 -10.35 35.02
CA ARG A 687 2.94 -11.30 34.35
C ARG A 687 3.23 -11.50 32.86
N ILE A 688 4.06 -10.64 32.25
CA ILE A 688 4.49 -10.80 30.85
C ILE A 688 5.33 -12.08 30.67
N GLY A 689 6.10 -12.45 31.67
CA GLY A 689 7.07 -13.53 31.59
C GLY A 689 8.35 -13.10 30.89
N PHE A 690 8.81 -13.84 29.91
CA PHE A 690 10.01 -13.50 29.14
C PHE A 690 9.62 -12.85 27.81
N PHE A 691 10.34 -11.79 27.41
CA PHE A 691 10.18 -11.11 26.14
C PHE A 691 11.35 -11.43 25.22
N LYS A 692 11.10 -11.79 23.98
CA LYS A 692 12.10 -12.12 22.96
C LYS A 692 11.79 -11.45 21.63
N ILE A 693 12.77 -10.70 21.08
CA ILE A 693 12.74 -10.22 19.71
C ILE A 693 13.02 -11.39 18.76
N VAL A 694 12.15 -11.60 17.77
CA VAL A 694 12.22 -12.67 16.78
C VAL A 694 12.88 -12.17 15.50
N GLY A 695 12.56 -10.94 15.10
CA GLY A 695 13.05 -10.38 13.86
C GLY A 695 13.02 -8.87 13.81
N GLU A 696 13.86 -8.32 12.92
CA GLU A 696 13.88 -6.90 12.55
C GLU A 696 13.93 -6.80 11.04
N SER A 697 13.07 -5.94 10.47
CA SER A 697 12.97 -5.78 9.01
C SER A 697 12.57 -4.35 8.62
N SER A 698 12.76 -3.99 7.35
CA SER A 698 12.24 -2.76 6.77
C SER A 698 10.83 -2.97 6.23
N VAL A 699 9.91 -2.08 6.55
CA VAL A 699 8.52 -2.10 6.06
C VAL A 699 8.32 -1.08 4.94
N ALA A 700 8.86 0.10 5.15
CA ALA A 700 8.82 1.22 4.22
C ALA A 700 10.07 2.08 4.42
N ALA A 701 10.23 3.07 3.57
CA ALA A 701 11.29 4.06 3.72
C ALA A 701 11.19 4.74 5.09
N GLY A 702 12.29 4.71 5.86
CA GLY A 702 12.36 5.29 7.20
C GLY A 702 11.50 4.59 8.27
N VAL A 703 10.96 3.40 7.98
CA VAL A 703 10.16 2.61 8.91
C VAL A 703 10.71 1.21 9.08
N ARG A 704 11.05 0.89 10.32
CA ARG A 704 11.52 -0.42 10.74
C ARG A 704 10.42 -1.17 11.48
N ARG A 705 10.47 -2.47 11.44
CA ARG A 705 9.57 -3.39 12.12
C ARG A 705 10.35 -4.27 13.07
N ILE A 706 9.88 -4.38 14.29
CA ILE A 706 10.27 -5.44 15.21
C ILE A 706 9.10 -6.41 15.37
N GLU A 707 9.41 -7.69 15.32
CA GLU A 707 8.51 -8.77 15.70
C GLU A 707 9.05 -9.43 16.96
N ALA A 708 8.18 -9.65 17.95
CA ALA A 708 8.55 -10.20 19.24
C ALA A 708 7.43 -11.08 19.80
N MET A 709 7.76 -11.86 20.82
CA MET A 709 6.86 -12.77 21.52
C MET A 709 7.10 -12.71 23.02
N THR A 710 6.10 -13.13 23.79
CA THR A 710 6.17 -13.15 25.27
C THR A 710 5.65 -14.47 25.84
N GLY A 711 5.91 -14.70 27.13
CA GLY A 711 5.33 -15.78 27.93
C GLY A 711 5.54 -17.17 27.35
N GLU A 712 4.48 -17.97 27.34
CA GLU A 712 4.51 -19.39 26.94
C GLU A 712 5.01 -19.60 25.50
N VAL A 713 4.68 -18.72 24.57
CA VAL A 713 5.16 -18.80 23.18
C VAL A 713 6.69 -18.68 23.14
N CYS A 714 7.24 -17.81 23.99
CA CYS A 714 8.68 -17.63 24.12
C CYS A 714 9.35 -18.86 24.76
N GLU A 715 8.74 -19.46 25.78
CA GLU A 715 9.20 -20.68 26.42
C GLU A 715 9.25 -21.84 25.42
N ASN A 716 8.18 -22.03 24.65
CA ASN A 716 8.10 -23.07 23.62
C ASN A 716 9.17 -22.90 22.53
N ALA A 717 9.47 -21.65 22.13
CA ALA A 717 10.53 -21.37 21.18
C ALA A 717 11.92 -21.71 21.77
N ILE A 718 12.16 -21.48 23.06
CA ILE A 718 13.40 -21.87 23.75
C ILE A 718 13.54 -23.38 23.77
N TYR A 719 12.49 -24.12 24.13
CA TYR A 719 12.50 -25.58 24.13
C TYR A 719 12.83 -26.17 22.74
N LEU A 720 12.24 -25.59 21.69
CA LEU A 720 12.52 -26.00 20.31
C LEU A 720 14.00 -25.76 19.94
N LEU A 721 14.58 -24.65 20.38
CA LEU A 721 16.00 -24.36 20.18
C LEU A 721 16.89 -25.35 20.95
N GLU A 722 16.52 -25.68 22.19
CA GLU A 722 17.25 -26.68 23.01
C GLU A 722 17.20 -28.07 22.39
N ASP A 723 16.03 -28.49 21.90
CA ASP A 723 15.87 -29.77 21.22
C ASP A 723 16.69 -29.82 19.94
N THR A 724 16.61 -28.77 19.10
CA THR A 724 17.42 -28.65 17.89
C THR A 724 18.92 -28.72 18.20
N LEU A 725 19.38 -28.04 19.24
CA LEU A 725 20.77 -28.06 19.65
C LEU A 725 21.18 -29.43 20.18
N ARG A 726 20.31 -30.13 20.91
CA ARG A 726 20.51 -31.50 21.39
C ARG A 726 20.65 -32.45 20.22
N ASP A 727 19.77 -32.38 19.25
CA ASP A 727 19.79 -33.18 18.05
C ASP A 727 21.07 -32.96 17.24
N LEU A 728 21.47 -31.72 17.03
CA LEU A 728 22.73 -31.37 16.37
C LEU A 728 23.92 -31.93 17.14
N LYS A 729 23.95 -31.78 18.48
CA LYS A 729 25.02 -32.35 19.31
C LYS A 729 25.10 -33.86 19.17
N SER A 730 23.98 -34.58 19.09
CA SER A 730 23.91 -36.01 18.93
C SER A 730 24.60 -36.49 17.65
N LEU A 731 24.45 -35.74 16.54
CA LEU A 731 25.14 -36.04 15.28
C LEU A 731 26.66 -35.96 15.38
N PHE A 732 27.18 -35.20 16.34
CA PHE A 732 28.60 -34.99 16.59
C PHE A 732 29.05 -35.60 17.92
N ASN A 733 28.54 -36.78 18.26
CA ASN A 733 28.92 -37.56 19.46
C ASN A 733 28.83 -36.78 20.78
N ASN A 734 27.80 -35.93 20.90
CA ASN A 734 27.55 -35.06 22.06
C ASN A 734 28.73 -34.11 22.40
N ALA A 735 29.39 -33.61 21.40
CA ALA A 735 30.53 -32.72 21.56
C ALA A 735 30.21 -31.51 22.48
N LYS A 736 31.15 -31.23 23.41
CA LYS A 736 31.03 -30.07 24.32
C LYS A 736 31.10 -28.73 23.56
N ASP A 737 31.97 -28.65 22.58
CA ASP A 737 32.12 -27.51 21.68
C ASP A 737 31.70 -27.91 20.28
N LEU A 738 30.41 -27.70 19.98
CA LEU A 738 29.84 -28.06 18.69
C LEU A 738 30.46 -27.22 17.56
N LYS A 739 30.73 -25.93 17.81
CA LYS A 739 31.32 -25.03 16.82
C LYS A 739 32.71 -25.55 16.38
N ALA A 740 33.58 -25.85 17.32
CA ALA A 740 34.91 -26.37 17.02
C ALA A 740 34.88 -27.68 16.21
N VAL A 741 33.93 -28.58 16.55
CA VAL A 741 33.79 -29.85 15.83
C VAL A 741 33.25 -29.65 14.43
N VAL A 742 32.23 -28.84 14.25
CA VAL A 742 31.68 -28.53 12.90
C VAL A 742 32.71 -27.83 12.03
N THR A 743 33.46 -26.87 12.58
CA THR A 743 34.56 -26.21 11.85
C THR A 743 35.60 -27.25 11.39
N LYS A 744 36.00 -28.16 12.29
CA LYS A 744 36.93 -29.23 11.96
C LYS A 744 36.41 -30.15 10.83
N TYR A 745 35.13 -30.52 10.86
CA TYR A 745 34.50 -31.31 9.77
C TYR A 745 34.51 -30.58 8.43
N ILE A 746 34.25 -29.27 8.44
CA ILE A 746 34.32 -28.47 7.22
C ILE A 746 35.75 -28.44 6.68
N ASP A 747 36.74 -28.20 7.53
CA ASP A 747 38.15 -28.16 7.13
C ASP A 747 38.63 -29.53 6.60
N GLU A 748 38.23 -30.63 7.26
CA GLU A 748 38.53 -32.01 6.81
C GLU A 748 37.85 -32.30 5.46
N HIS A 749 36.62 -31.90 5.27
CA HIS A 749 35.91 -32.06 3.99
C HIS A 749 36.61 -31.29 2.85
N ASP A 750 37.00 -30.05 3.09
CA ASP A 750 37.70 -29.23 2.11
C ASP A 750 39.12 -29.79 1.79
N HIS A 751 39.78 -30.35 2.79
CA HIS A 751 41.07 -31.05 2.60
C HIS A 751 40.87 -32.30 1.73
N MET A 752 39.90 -33.16 2.07
CA MET A 752 39.60 -34.38 1.29
C MET A 752 39.22 -34.04 -0.15
N LYS A 753 38.45 -32.98 -0.36
CA LYS A 753 38.09 -32.51 -1.71
C LYS A 753 39.34 -32.15 -2.52
N LYS A 754 40.27 -31.38 -1.93
CA LYS A 754 41.52 -31.00 -2.59
C LYS A 754 42.39 -32.24 -2.90
N GLU A 755 42.47 -33.21 -1.99
CA GLU A 755 43.20 -34.46 -2.23
C GLU A 755 42.58 -35.25 -3.40
N ILE A 756 41.26 -35.39 -3.41
CA ILE A 756 40.53 -36.05 -4.51
C ILE A 756 40.83 -35.36 -5.85
N ASP A 757 40.80 -34.04 -5.89
CA ASP A 757 41.10 -33.26 -7.10
C ASP A 757 42.57 -33.44 -7.53
N GLN A 758 43.52 -33.53 -6.59
CA GLN A 758 44.91 -33.83 -6.89
C GLN A 758 45.09 -35.25 -7.44
N PHE A 759 44.43 -36.25 -6.84
CA PHE A 759 44.49 -37.63 -7.34
C PHE A 759 43.87 -37.73 -8.76
N ARG A 760 42.79 -37.04 -8.98
CA ARG A 760 42.16 -36.95 -10.33
C ARG A 760 43.10 -36.32 -11.35
N ALA A 761 43.72 -35.20 -11.02
CA ALA A 761 44.69 -34.55 -11.88
C ALA A 761 45.88 -35.45 -12.22
N GLN A 762 46.42 -36.17 -11.20
CA GLN A 762 47.50 -37.13 -11.41
C GLN A 762 47.06 -38.33 -12.27
N ALA A 763 45.84 -38.83 -12.09
CA ALA A 763 45.31 -39.91 -12.91
C ALA A 763 45.14 -39.47 -14.37
N VAL A 764 44.60 -38.26 -14.62
CA VAL A 764 44.51 -37.69 -15.97
C VAL A 764 45.88 -37.55 -16.61
N GLU A 765 46.88 -37.04 -15.89
CA GLU A 765 48.23 -36.86 -16.37
C GLU A 765 48.89 -38.20 -16.78
N ARG A 766 48.75 -39.24 -15.95
CA ARG A 766 49.26 -40.61 -16.29
C ARG A 766 48.56 -41.18 -17.50
N MET A 767 47.21 -41.03 -17.59
CA MET A 767 46.44 -41.49 -18.74
C MET A 767 46.79 -40.70 -20.00
N THR A 768 47.06 -39.43 -19.89
CA THR A 768 47.55 -38.60 -21.04
C THR A 768 48.82 -39.16 -21.56
N GLN A 769 49.84 -39.42 -20.72
CA GLN A 769 51.13 -40.00 -21.14
C GLN A 769 50.98 -41.36 -21.77
N GLU A 770 50.11 -42.20 -21.20
CA GLU A 770 49.83 -43.53 -21.74
C GLU A 770 49.12 -43.47 -23.11
N LEU A 771 48.11 -42.65 -23.26
CA LEU A 771 47.37 -42.46 -24.53
C LEU A 771 48.29 -41.87 -25.64
N VAL A 772 49.11 -40.92 -25.29
CA VAL A 772 50.11 -40.35 -26.25
C VAL A 772 51.09 -41.40 -26.74
N ARG A 773 51.58 -42.29 -25.85
CA ARG A 773 52.49 -43.38 -26.25
C ARG A 773 51.82 -44.45 -27.10
N ARG A 774 50.49 -44.64 -26.91
CA ARG A 774 49.69 -45.63 -27.67
C ARG A 774 49.04 -45.04 -28.93
N ALA A 775 49.36 -43.80 -29.25
CA ALA A 775 48.82 -43.17 -30.48
C ALA A 775 49.29 -43.98 -31.72
N GLU A 776 48.33 -44.43 -32.52
CA GLU A 776 48.58 -45.15 -33.75
C GLU A 776 48.64 -44.19 -34.96
N GLU A 777 49.57 -44.45 -35.88
CA GLU A 777 49.60 -43.70 -37.16
C GLU A 777 48.82 -44.47 -38.24
N VAL A 778 47.70 -43.91 -38.65
CA VAL A 778 46.81 -44.57 -39.67
C VAL A 778 46.50 -43.56 -40.73
N ASP A 779 46.84 -43.82 -41.98
CA ASP A 779 46.58 -42.98 -43.17
C ASP A 779 47.11 -41.51 -42.94
N GLY A 780 48.25 -41.37 -42.24
CA GLY A 780 48.86 -40.05 -41.93
C GLY A 780 48.25 -39.31 -40.73
N LEU A 781 47.23 -39.91 -40.10
CA LEU A 781 46.55 -39.35 -38.93
C LEU A 781 47.11 -40.04 -37.63
N ARG A 782 47.27 -39.28 -36.58
CA ARG A 782 47.57 -39.78 -35.24
C ARG A 782 46.28 -40.07 -34.46
N VAL A 783 45.93 -41.31 -34.38
CA VAL A 783 44.70 -41.78 -33.76
C VAL A 783 44.91 -42.17 -32.32
N VAL A 784 44.19 -41.53 -31.39
CA VAL A 784 44.10 -41.88 -29.97
C VAL A 784 42.68 -42.30 -29.68
N LYS A 785 42.51 -43.57 -29.21
CA LYS A 785 41.21 -44.07 -28.76
C LYS A 785 41.30 -44.75 -27.39
N ALA A 786 40.38 -44.48 -26.52
CA ALA A 786 40.29 -45.10 -25.21
C ALA A 786 38.87 -45.10 -24.64
N VAL A 787 38.65 -46.06 -23.71
CA VAL A 787 37.48 -46.02 -22.80
C VAL A 787 38.07 -45.97 -21.38
N VAL A 788 37.71 -44.94 -20.62
CA VAL A 788 38.28 -44.63 -19.32
C VAL A 788 37.17 -44.36 -18.26
N PRO A 789 37.46 -44.69 -16.96
CA PRO A 789 36.48 -44.40 -15.87
C PRO A 789 36.72 -43.00 -15.31
N LEU A 790 36.40 -41.98 -16.10
CA LEU A 790 36.54 -40.58 -15.72
C LEU A 790 35.18 -39.88 -15.73
N ASP A 791 35.03 -38.89 -14.86
CA ASP A 791 33.90 -37.98 -14.87
C ASP A 791 33.99 -37.03 -16.08
N PRO A 792 32.91 -36.32 -16.44
CA PRO A 792 32.88 -35.47 -17.62
C PRO A 792 33.98 -34.39 -17.68
N ALA A 793 34.32 -33.81 -16.52
CA ALA A 793 35.32 -32.75 -16.43
C ALA A 793 36.74 -33.32 -16.62
N ALA A 794 37.05 -34.44 -15.98
CA ALA A 794 38.31 -35.13 -16.15
C ALA A 794 38.51 -35.72 -17.56
N ALA A 795 37.43 -36.24 -18.19
CA ALA A 795 37.46 -36.71 -19.57
C ALA A 795 37.72 -35.56 -20.57
N LYS A 796 37.14 -34.37 -20.29
CA LYS A 796 37.41 -33.15 -21.07
C LYS A 796 38.92 -32.76 -20.91
N ASP A 797 39.43 -32.67 -19.69
CA ASP A 797 40.82 -32.29 -19.42
C ASP A 797 41.81 -33.27 -20.09
N LEU A 798 41.48 -34.58 -20.08
CA LEU A 798 42.26 -35.61 -20.71
C LEU A 798 42.44 -35.37 -22.23
N VAL A 799 41.33 -35.15 -22.94
CA VAL A 799 41.38 -34.91 -24.41
C VAL A 799 42.09 -33.62 -24.78
N PHE A 800 41.96 -32.56 -23.95
CA PHE A 800 42.73 -31.33 -24.17
C PHE A 800 44.22 -31.49 -23.89
N LYS A 801 44.62 -32.24 -22.89
CA LYS A 801 46.04 -32.54 -22.62
C LYS A 801 46.67 -33.46 -23.70
N VAL A 802 45.90 -34.45 -24.21
CA VAL A 802 46.33 -35.26 -25.34
C VAL A 802 46.55 -34.38 -26.57
N ARG A 803 45.66 -33.42 -26.88
CA ARG A 803 45.84 -32.45 -27.96
C ARG A 803 47.06 -31.56 -27.76
N GLN A 804 47.30 -31.10 -26.51
CA GLN A 804 48.51 -30.32 -26.21
C GLN A 804 49.80 -31.11 -26.49
N ALA A 805 49.79 -32.40 -26.19
CA ALA A 805 50.93 -33.29 -26.39
C ALA A 805 51.10 -33.75 -27.84
N ILE A 806 49.98 -33.79 -28.61
CA ILE A 806 50.00 -34.11 -30.04
C ILE A 806 49.27 -32.98 -30.78
N PRO A 807 49.98 -31.92 -31.19
CA PRO A 807 49.34 -30.72 -31.70
C PRO A 807 48.82 -30.87 -33.15
N ASP A 808 49.43 -31.75 -33.97
CA ASP A 808 49.15 -31.92 -35.40
C ASP A 808 48.63 -33.31 -35.74
N ASN A 809 47.76 -33.39 -36.75
CA ASN A 809 47.19 -34.60 -37.31
C ASN A 809 46.47 -35.49 -36.27
N LEU A 810 45.99 -34.93 -35.15
CA LEU A 810 45.36 -35.67 -34.04
C LEU A 810 43.87 -35.91 -34.27
N VAL A 811 43.50 -37.19 -34.14
CA VAL A 811 42.13 -37.66 -33.93
C VAL A 811 42.06 -38.34 -32.57
N CYS A 812 41.49 -37.69 -31.59
CA CYS A 812 41.39 -38.26 -30.23
C CYS A 812 39.92 -38.52 -29.88
N VAL A 813 39.60 -39.76 -29.55
CA VAL A 813 38.27 -40.22 -29.16
C VAL A 813 38.32 -40.91 -27.81
N VAL A 814 37.68 -40.35 -26.85
CA VAL A 814 37.65 -40.90 -25.51
C VAL A 814 36.18 -41.16 -25.11
N GLY A 815 35.90 -42.44 -24.89
CA GLY A 815 34.71 -42.85 -24.13
C GLY A 815 34.96 -42.83 -22.64
N SER A 816 34.02 -42.33 -21.84
CA SER A 816 34.11 -42.47 -20.39
C SER A 816 32.78 -42.93 -19.79
N VAL A 817 32.88 -43.60 -18.63
CA VAL A 817 31.70 -44.03 -17.86
C VAL A 817 31.82 -43.48 -16.46
N HIS A 818 30.83 -42.69 -16.05
CA HIS A 818 30.72 -42.17 -14.68
C HIS A 818 29.28 -42.40 -14.21
N GLU A 819 29.12 -42.99 -13.01
CA GLU A 819 27.83 -43.37 -12.45
C GLU A 819 26.91 -44.10 -13.44
N ASP A 820 27.45 -45.10 -14.16
CA ASP A 820 26.76 -45.88 -15.23
C ASP A 820 26.31 -45.09 -16.46
N LYS A 821 26.62 -43.79 -16.54
CA LYS A 821 26.33 -42.95 -17.68
C LYS A 821 27.50 -42.89 -18.64
N PRO A 822 27.36 -43.29 -19.89
CA PRO A 822 28.39 -43.18 -20.90
C PRO A 822 28.53 -41.75 -21.40
N LEU A 823 29.75 -41.36 -21.63
CA LEU A 823 30.14 -40.12 -22.22
C LEU A 823 31.13 -40.33 -23.34
N LEU A 824 30.91 -39.69 -24.48
CA LEU A 824 31.83 -39.71 -25.61
C LEU A 824 32.43 -38.33 -25.79
N SER A 825 33.74 -38.23 -25.89
CA SER A 825 34.47 -36.99 -26.15
C SER A 825 35.28 -37.14 -27.40
N VAL A 826 35.22 -36.18 -28.33
CA VAL A 826 35.96 -36.16 -29.61
C VAL A 826 36.72 -34.85 -29.68
N MET A 827 38.05 -35.00 -30.02
CA MET A 827 38.95 -33.87 -30.19
C MET A 827 39.77 -34.04 -31.45
N PHE A 828 39.86 -32.98 -32.28
CA PHE A 828 40.70 -32.90 -33.44
C PHE A 828 41.74 -31.79 -33.29
N SER A 829 42.89 -31.93 -33.90
CA SER A 829 43.86 -30.85 -34.08
C SER A 829 43.35 -29.78 -35.05
N ASP A 830 43.88 -28.57 -34.96
CA ASP A 830 43.35 -27.44 -35.78
C ASP A 830 43.68 -27.58 -37.27
N ASP A 831 44.78 -28.20 -37.61
CA ASP A 831 45.16 -28.52 -38.99
C ASP A 831 44.14 -29.44 -39.65
N LEU A 832 43.66 -30.46 -38.96
CA LEU A 832 42.60 -31.38 -39.48
C LEU A 832 41.24 -30.69 -39.63
N VAL A 833 40.90 -29.79 -38.76
CA VAL A 833 39.66 -29.02 -38.91
C VAL A 833 39.75 -28.09 -40.13
N ALA A 834 40.93 -27.50 -40.38
CA ALA A 834 41.15 -26.58 -41.49
C ALA A 834 41.31 -27.27 -42.83
N SER A 835 42.10 -28.40 -42.91
CA SER A 835 42.48 -29.06 -44.17
C SER A 835 41.51 -30.16 -44.61
N HIS A 836 40.84 -30.85 -43.70
CA HIS A 836 39.96 -31.98 -43.98
C HIS A 836 38.47 -31.67 -43.69
N GLU A 837 38.15 -30.41 -43.36
CA GLU A 837 36.78 -29.97 -43.02
C GLU A 837 36.14 -30.80 -41.90
N LEU A 838 36.93 -31.42 -41.03
CA LEU A 838 36.43 -32.24 -39.94
C LEU A 838 35.72 -31.41 -38.92
N ASN A 839 34.56 -31.90 -38.45
CA ASN A 839 33.75 -31.19 -37.45
C ASN A 839 33.32 -32.18 -36.36
N ALA A 840 33.93 -32.08 -35.19
CA ALA A 840 33.65 -32.92 -34.03
C ALA A 840 32.16 -32.88 -33.64
N GLY A 841 31.53 -31.71 -33.71
CA GLY A 841 30.12 -31.53 -33.38
C GLY A 841 29.16 -32.26 -34.31
N LYS A 842 29.51 -32.40 -35.60
CA LYS A 842 28.72 -33.19 -36.58
C LYS A 842 28.96 -34.69 -36.36
N ILE A 843 30.20 -35.10 -36.22
CA ILE A 843 30.60 -36.52 -36.09
C ILE A 843 30.05 -37.11 -34.80
N ILE A 844 30.14 -36.39 -33.69
CA ILE A 844 29.68 -36.89 -32.40
C ILE A 844 28.17 -37.11 -32.33
N ARG A 845 27.37 -36.34 -33.06
CA ARG A 845 25.90 -36.50 -33.11
C ARG A 845 25.52 -37.83 -33.74
N GLU A 846 26.25 -38.31 -34.73
CA GLU A 846 26.00 -39.62 -35.34
C GLU A 846 26.45 -40.75 -34.44
N ALA A 847 27.65 -40.62 -33.85
CA ALA A 847 28.19 -41.64 -32.94
C ALA A 847 27.37 -41.76 -31.64
N ALA A 848 26.86 -40.64 -31.13
CA ALA A 848 26.06 -40.62 -29.89
C ALA A 848 24.74 -41.40 -29.96
N LYS A 849 24.23 -41.68 -31.17
CA LYS A 849 23.05 -42.54 -31.37
C LYS A 849 23.27 -43.96 -30.82
N LEU A 850 24.53 -44.46 -30.87
CA LEU A 850 24.88 -45.81 -30.40
C LEU A 850 24.88 -45.92 -28.88
N ILE A 851 25.05 -44.79 -28.15
CA ILE A 851 24.91 -44.73 -26.68
C ILE A 851 23.52 -44.23 -26.26
N LYS A 852 22.55 -44.20 -27.19
CA LYS A 852 21.22 -43.63 -26.95
C LYS A 852 21.27 -42.24 -26.32
N GLY A 853 22.16 -41.40 -26.85
CA GLY A 853 22.52 -40.13 -26.34
C GLY A 853 22.45 -38.99 -27.34
N GLY A 854 22.87 -37.82 -26.89
CA GLY A 854 22.99 -36.62 -27.71
C GLY A 854 24.07 -35.70 -27.16
N GLY A 855 24.55 -34.81 -28.03
CA GLY A 855 25.59 -33.88 -27.70
C GLY A 855 25.95 -32.99 -28.87
N GLY A 856 27.02 -32.23 -28.71
CA GLY A 856 27.53 -31.32 -29.71
C GLY A 856 28.79 -30.61 -29.21
N GLY A 857 29.25 -29.63 -29.96
CA GLY A 857 30.43 -28.86 -29.63
C GLY A 857 30.92 -28.05 -30.81
N GLN A 858 32.13 -27.58 -30.69
CA GLN A 858 32.86 -26.82 -31.71
C GLN A 858 33.49 -27.79 -32.75
N PRO A 859 33.94 -27.31 -33.89
CA PRO A 859 34.59 -28.15 -34.89
C PRO A 859 35.77 -28.98 -34.37
N HIS A 860 36.55 -28.44 -33.44
CA HIS A 860 37.73 -29.08 -32.87
C HIS A 860 37.43 -29.97 -31.66
N TYR A 861 36.32 -29.72 -30.92
CA TYR A 861 35.94 -30.47 -29.70
C TYR A 861 34.45 -30.61 -29.54
N ALA A 862 33.98 -31.82 -29.31
CA ALA A 862 32.59 -32.08 -28.96
C ALA A 862 32.45 -33.17 -27.89
N GLN A 863 31.33 -33.13 -27.15
CA GLN A 863 31.04 -34.11 -26.11
C GLN A 863 29.56 -34.52 -26.20
N ALA A 864 29.29 -35.80 -25.99
CA ALA A 864 27.93 -36.34 -25.96
C ALA A 864 27.72 -37.30 -24.80
N GLY A 865 26.65 -37.14 -24.08
CA GLY A 865 26.21 -38.04 -23.01
C GLY A 865 25.13 -39.02 -23.53
N GLY A 866 25.08 -40.22 -22.95
CA GLY A 866 24.10 -41.24 -23.32
C GLY A 866 23.53 -42.02 -22.15
N LYS A 867 22.69 -43.00 -22.45
CA LYS A 867 22.02 -43.87 -21.46
C LYS A 867 22.42 -45.35 -21.67
N ASP A 868 23.10 -45.70 -22.76
CA ASP A 868 23.48 -47.07 -23.11
C ASP A 868 24.99 -47.22 -23.01
N ARG A 869 25.47 -47.81 -21.90
CA ARG A 869 26.88 -48.02 -21.61
C ARG A 869 27.52 -49.04 -22.57
N ASP A 870 26.75 -50.10 -22.96
CA ASP A 870 27.27 -51.16 -23.79
C ASP A 870 27.57 -50.70 -25.22
N GLY A 871 26.90 -49.66 -25.68
CA GLY A 871 27.10 -49.01 -26.97
C GLY A 871 28.36 -48.12 -27.05
N LEU A 872 29.07 -47.84 -25.92
CA LEU A 872 30.13 -46.87 -25.90
C LEU A 872 31.36 -47.26 -26.74
N ALA A 873 31.78 -48.51 -26.69
CA ALA A 873 32.92 -48.99 -27.51
C ALA A 873 32.60 -48.84 -29.00
N ALA A 874 31.39 -49.24 -29.41
CA ALA A 874 30.91 -49.10 -30.78
C ALA A 874 30.81 -47.63 -31.21
N ALA A 875 30.46 -46.71 -30.30
CA ALA A 875 30.41 -45.29 -30.58
C ALA A 875 31.82 -44.69 -30.76
N VAL A 876 32.82 -45.15 -30.03
CA VAL A 876 34.23 -44.77 -30.21
C VAL A 876 34.71 -45.21 -31.60
N ASP A 877 34.47 -46.47 -32.00
CA ASP A 877 34.87 -46.98 -33.31
C ASP A 877 34.06 -46.31 -34.45
N LYS A 878 32.83 -45.95 -34.23
CA LYS A 878 32.02 -45.19 -35.23
C LYS A 878 32.56 -43.80 -35.53
N VAL A 879 33.11 -43.11 -34.52
CA VAL A 879 33.79 -41.81 -34.76
C VAL A 879 34.95 -42.00 -35.71
N LEU A 880 35.76 -43.06 -35.56
CA LEU A 880 36.91 -43.35 -36.42
C LEU A 880 36.52 -43.74 -37.84
N GLU A 881 35.37 -44.45 -37.98
CA GLU A 881 34.78 -44.76 -39.31
C GLU A 881 34.35 -43.48 -40.04
N LEU A 882 33.74 -42.57 -39.32
CA LEU A 882 33.26 -41.28 -39.86
C LEU A 882 34.35 -40.30 -40.22
N VAL A 883 35.50 -40.36 -39.55
CA VAL A 883 36.69 -39.55 -39.88
C VAL A 883 37.40 -40.06 -41.15
N ARG A 884 37.31 -41.38 -41.46
CA ARG A 884 37.96 -41.96 -42.64
C ARG A 884 37.14 -41.85 -43.94
N LYS A 885 35.88 -41.48 -43.85
CA LYS A 885 34.99 -41.15 -44.98
C LYS A 885 35.14 -39.73 -45.41
#